data_f78a09f5f24284f4df539070b7b6f081
#
_entry.id   f78a09f5f24284f4df539070b7b6f081
#
_cell.length_a   1.000
_cell.length_b   1.000
_cell.length_c   1.000
_cell.angle_alpha   90.00
_cell.angle_beta   90.00
_cell.angle_gamma   90.00
#
_symmetry.space_group_name_H-M   'P 1'
#
loop_
_entity.id
_entity.type
_entity.pdbx_description
1 polymer ?
#
loop_
_entity_poly.entity_id
_entity_poly.type
_entity_poly.pdbx_seq_one_letter_code
_entity_poly.pdbx_strand_id
1 'polypeptide(L)'
;MLNTICLEEYGKDLHLCSNEECFHALMKLVAQKGRDRIVKDNGRKVYYISAEFLIGKLLSNNLINLGIYDEVKEELTQAGKNLSDIEELEVEPSLGNGGLGRLAACFLDSIANLGLNGDGIGLNYHLGLFKQVFENGKQKEVPNPWIGKDSWLVPTDVTYTINFGEISVVSRMYDINVYGEKRTNKLHLFDVETVDESIVKGNSIDFDKSDIAKNLTLFLYPDDSDEQGRLLRIYQQYFMVSNGARLILDECRDKCINTGKTFKNLPDLAVIQINDTHPTMVIPELIRLLTENGDIDGSPITMDEAIDIVSKSCAYTNHTILAEALEKWPVDYLNRVVPQLMPIIKELDRRVRKKYTDKSVYIIDDNNLVHMAHIDIHYGMSVNGVAKLHTEILENTELNNFYRIYPEKFNNKTNGITFRRWLIHCNNGLAKYIETLIGSEYRHDAEKLKDLLKFAGDKNVYDNLLEIKTDNKRNLAEYLKQTQGIEINPQSIYDIQIKRLHEYKRQQMNALYIIYKYFDIKAGNIPKTPVTVIFGAKAAPAYTIAKDIIHLILTLSKVIEADKDVSPYLKVVLVQNYNVTLAEKLIPACDISEQISLASKEASGTGNMKFMLNGAVTLGTMDGANVEIAELVGKDNIYTFGATSDEVIAHYEKCDYNAKKLYETDALIKQCVDFIISDAMLQAGDSHSLNRLYNEIVGKDWFMALLDLRSYIETKEKALTDYDDRYAWAEKMLVNIANAGFFSSDRTIRQYNEDIWHL
;
A
#
# COMPACT_ATOMS: atom_id res chain seq x y z
N MET A 1 21.81 -8.88 -27.39
CA MET A 1 21.81 -7.67 -26.54
C MET A 1 22.49 -7.95 -25.19
N LEU A 2 21.97 -8.88 -24.40
CA LEU A 2 22.55 -9.26 -23.10
C LEU A 2 23.90 -9.96 -23.26
N ASN A 3 24.05 -10.85 -24.23
CA ASN A 3 25.30 -11.56 -24.52
C ASN A 3 26.46 -10.58 -24.78
N THR A 4 26.20 -9.45 -25.46
CA THR A 4 27.23 -8.42 -25.70
C THR A 4 27.74 -7.85 -24.39
N ILE A 5 26.85 -7.54 -23.43
CA ILE A 5 27.23 -7.03 -22.10
C ILE A 5 28.01 -8.08 -21.33
N CYS A 6 27.60 -9.36 -21.38
CA CYS A 6 28.32 -10.44 -20.73
C CYS A 6 29.75 -10.60 -21.27
N LEU A 7 29.92 -10.49 -22.59
CA LEU A 7 31.25 -10.51 -23.22
C LEU A 7 32.12 -9.33 -22.80
N GLU A 8 31.54 -8.13 -22.76
CA GLU A 8 32.24 -6.90 -22.35
C GLU A 8 32.67 -6.92 -20.88
N GLU A 9 31.79 -7.38 -20.00
CA GLU A 9 32.04 -7.33 -18.54
C GLU A 9 32.84 -8.52 -18.02
N TYR A 10 32.57 -9.72 -18.54
CA TYR A 10 33.12 -10.98 -18.01
C TYR A 10 33.98 -11.75 -18.98
N GLY A 11 34.04 -11.35 -20.24
CA GLY A 11 34.75 -12.11 -21.30
C GLY A 11 34.13 -13.48 -21.56
N LYS A 12 32.85 -13.68 -21.26
CA LYS A 12 32.12 -14.95 -21.39
C LYS A 12 30.86 -14.77 -22.20
N ASP A 13 30.50 -15.80 -22.96
CA ASP A 13 29.18 -15.86 -23.57
C ASP A 13 28.10 -16.06 -22.48
N LEU A 14 26.89 -15.57 -22.75
CA LEU A 14 25.75 -15.58 -21.82
C LEU A 14 25.47 -16.97 -21.20
N HIS A 15 25.59 -18.05 -22.00
CA HIS A 15 25.35 -19.41 -21.51
C HIS A 15 26.39 -19.89 -20.47
N LEU A 16 27.58 -19.26 -20.43
CA LEU A 16 28.66 -19.55 -19.46
C LEU A 16 28.60 -18.67 -18.22
N CYS A 17 27.84 -17.60 -18.23
CA CYS A 17 27.70 -16.72 -17.08
C CYS A 17 26.93 -17.39 -15.93
N SER A 18 27.24 -17.07 -14.68
CA SER A 18 26.41 -17.43 -13.54
C SER A 18 25.11 -16.63 -13.53
N ASN A 19 24.12 -17.01 -12.70
CA ASN A 19 22.90 -16.21 -12.56
C ASN A 19 23.19 -14.82 -11.97
N GLU A 20 24.17 -14.69 -11.05
CA GLU A 20 24.61 -13.42 -10.50
C GLU A 20 25.24 -12.53 -11.58
N GLU A 21 26.11 -13.10 -12.45
CA GLU A 21 26.69 -12.37 -13.58
C GLU A 21 25.60 -11.90 -14.56
N CYS A 22 24.59 -12.76 -14.81
CA CYS A 22 23.42 -12.41 -15.62
C CYS A 22 22.60 -11.29 -14.97
N PHE A 23 22.37 -11.33 -13.65
CA PHE A 23 21.65 -10.30 -12.92
C PHE A 23 22.34 -8.92 -13.06
N HIS A 24 23.65 -8.86 -12.83
CA HIS A 24 24.43 -7.62 -13.01
C HIS A 24 24.43 -7.12 -14.45
N ALA A 25 24.55 -8.01 -15.43
CA ALA A 25 24.47 -7.65 -16.84
C ALA A 25 23.09 -7.08 -17.19
N LEU A 26 22.01 -7.62 -16.61
CA LEU A 26 20.64 -7.11 -16.78
C LEU A 26 20.47 -5.73 -16.14
N MET A 27 20.98 -5.51 -14.93
CA MET A 27 20.97 -4.18 -14.30
C MET A 27 21.69 -3.13 -15.18
N LYS A 28 22.83 -3.50 -15.75
CA LYS A 28 23.59 -2.64 -16.66
C LYS A 28 22.80 -2.36 -17.95
N LEU A 29 22.18 -3.38 -18.55
CA LEU A 29 21.31 -3.23 -19.72
C LEU A 29 20.16 -2.25 -19.45
N VAL A 30 19.46 -2.43 -18.33
CA VAL A 30 18.37 -1.54 -17.89
C VAL A 30 18.87 -0.09 -17.77
N ALA A 31 20.00 0.12 -17.09
CA ALA A 31 20.59 1.45 -16.92
C ALA A 31 20.99 2.09 -18.26
N GLN A 32 21.54 1.32 -19.21
CA GLN A 32 21.88 1.81 -20.55
C GLN A 32 20.62 2.23 -21.32
N LYS A 33 19.61 1.39 -21.38
CA LYS A 33 18.35 1.66 -22.09
C LYS A 33 17.55 2.82 -21.48
N GLY A 34 17.60 2.95 -20.15
CA GLY A 34 16.89 4.01 -19.45
C GLY A 34 17.53 5.40 -19.62
N ARG A 35 18.85 5.48 -19.86
CA ARG A 35 19.54 6.76 -20.10
C ARG A 35 18.99 7.51 -21.32
N ASP A 36 18.63 6.79 -22.36
CA ASP A 36 18.10 7.38 -23.61
C ASP A 36 16.70 8.01 -23.41
N ARG A 37 16.07 7.76 -22.26
CA ARG A 37 14.75 8.25 -21.91
C ARG A 37 14.76 9.37 -20.84
N ILE A 38 15.94 9.84 -20.46
CA ILE A 38 16.07 10.99 -19.57
C ILE A 38 15.77 12.26 -20.38
N VAL A 39 14.68 12.93 -20.02
CA VAL A 39 14.27 14.19 -20.65
C VAL A 39 14.65 15.36 -19.77
N LYS A 40 15.46 16.27 -20.31
CA LYS A 40 15.71 17.57 -19.67
C LYS A 40 14.61 18.54 -20.07
N ASP A 41 13.88 19.01 -19.09
CA ASP A 41 12.71 19.84 -19.32
C ASP A 41 12.62 20.91 -18.23
N ASN A 42 12.30 22.14 -18.68
CA ASN A 42 12.11 23.30 -17.82
C ASN A 42 10.64 23.51 -17.44
N GLY A 43 9.76 22.59 -17.83
CA GLY A 43 8.33 22.62 -17.52
C GLY A 43 8.04 22.36 -16.04
N ARG A 44 6.76 22.45 -15.72
CA ARG A 44 6.24 22.14 -14.39
C ARG A 44 6.55 20.69 -14.03
N LYS A 45 6.85 20.44 -12.76
CA LYS A 45 7.20 19.10 -12.24
C LYS A 45 6.38 18.79 -11.01
N VAL A 46 5.87 17.57 -10.91
CA VAL A 46 5.27 17.08 -9.67
C VAL A 46 6.34 16.45 -8.78
N TYR A 47 6.31 16.79 -7.51
CA TYR A 47 7.07 16.14 -6.44
C TYR A 47 6.08 15.40 -5.55
N TYR A 48 6.12 14.08 -5.64
CA TYR A 48 5.23 13.20 -4.88
C TYR A 48 5.93 12.80 -3.57
N ILE A 49 5.55 13.44 -2.46
CA ILE A 49 6.18 13.22 -1.16
C ILE A 49 5.38 12.18 -0.38
N SER A 50 6.03 11.09 0.01
CA SER A 50 5.42 10.01 0.76
C SER A 50 6.39 9.41 1.77
N ALA A 51 5.87 9.05 2.96
CA ALA A 51 6.65 8.32 3.95
C ALA A 51 7.01 6.91 3.51
N GLU A 52 6.28 6.34 2.55
CA GLU A 52 6.41 4.97 2.08
C GLU A 52 6.45 4.89 0.56
N PHE A 53 7.33 4.02 0.04
CA PHE A 53 7.33 3.57 -1.34
C PHE A 53 7.55 2.05 -1.41
N LEU A 54 6.46 1.29 -1.44
CA LEU A 54 6.53 -0.18 -1.50
C LEU A 54 6.75 -0.63 -2.95
N ILE A 55 7.97 -0.46 -3.44
CA ILE A 55 8.31 -0.62 -4.86
C ILE A 55 8.40 -2.08 -5.32
N GLY A 56 8.67 -3.02 -4.43
CA GLY A 56 8.90 -4.42 -4.79
C GLY A 56 10.19 -4.64 -5.55
N LYS A 57 10.43 -5.85 -6.05
CA LYS A 57 11.53 -6.15 -6.98
C LYS A 57 11.34 -5.36 -8.27
N LEU A 58 12.43 -4.88 -8.86
CA LEU A 58 12.39 -3.94 -9.98
C LEU A 58 12.84 -4.54 -11.32
N LEU A 59 13.58 -5.63 -11.34
CA LEU A 59 14.19 -6.14 -12.58
C LEU A 59 13.16 -6.34 -13.69
N SER A 60 12.20 -7.22 -13.53
CA SER A 60 11.19 -7.46 -14.57
C SER A 60 10.28 -6.28 -14.82
N ASN A 61 9.93 -5.52 -13.77
CA ASN A 61 9.16 -4.29 -13.95
C ASN A 61 9.89 -3.29 -14.85
N ASN A 62 11.19 -3.12 -14.66
CA ASN A 62 12.02 -2.26 -15.50
C ASN A 62 12.14 -2.78 -16.94
N LEU A 63 12.32 -4.10 -17.12
CA LEU A 63 12.35 -4.71 -18.46
C LEU A 63 11.04 -4.51 -19.22
N ILE A 64 9.89 -4.64 -18.53
CA ILE A 64 8.56 -4.40 -19.11
C ILE A 64 8.39 -2.93 -19.49
N ASN A 65 8.72 -2.00 -18.60
CA ASN A 65 8.58 -0.56 -18.84
C ASN A 65 9.52 -0.06 -19.95
N LEU A 66 10.66 -0.72 -20.12
CA LEU A 66 11.59 -0.47 -21.22
C LEU A 66 11.19 -1.16 -22.53
N GLY A 67 10.19 -2.04 -22.51
CA GLY A 67 9.70 -2.76 -23.69
C GLY A 67 10.66 -3.84 -24.19
N ILE A 68 11.56 -4.35 -23.35
CA ILE A 68 12.58 -5.35 -23.72
C ILE A 68 12.42 -6.69 -22.97
N TYR A 69 11.33 -6.86 -22.22
CA TYR A 69 11.12 -8.04 -21.37
C TYR A 69 11.08 -9.35 -22.17
N ASP A 70 10.28 -9.41 -23.24
CA ASP A 70 10.11 -10.64 -24.04
C ASP A 70 11.42 -10.97 -24.78
N GLU A 71 12.12 -9.99 -25.34
CA GLU A 71 13.41 -10.17 -26.04
C GLU A 71 14.48 -10.71 -25.09
N VAL A 72 14.60 -10.13 -23.89
CA VAL A 72 15.56 -10.59 -22.85
C VAL A 72 15.22 -12.00 -22.39
N LYS A 73 13.94 -12.30 -22.16
CA LYS A 73 13.49 -13.62 -21.76
C LYS A 73 13.81 -14.69 -22.80
N GLU A 74 13.63 -14.37 -24.08
CA GLU A 74 13.99 -15.26 -25.18
C GLU A 74 15.51 -15.50 -25.27
N GLU A 75 16.31 -14.42 -25.19
CA GLU A 75 17.78 -14.52 -25.23
C GLU A 75 18.32 -15.38 -24.08
N LEU A 76 17.77 -15.22 -22.86
CA LEU A 76 18.11 -16.06 -21.70
C LEU A 76 17.71 -17.52 -21.92
N THR A 77 16.51 -17.77 -22.43
CA THR A 77 16.01 -19.13 -22.71
C THR A 77 16.89 -19.83 -23.74
N GLN A 78 17.28 -19.14 -24.81
CA GLN A 78 18.21 -19.68 -25.82
C GLN A 78 19.59 -20.00 -25.25
N ALA A 79 20.00 -19.26 -24.19
CA ALA A 79 21.25 -19.52 -23.46
C ALA A 79 21.10 -20.60 -22.35
N GLY A 80 19.94 -21.24 -22.25
CA GLY A 80 19.65 -22.23 -21.21
C GLY A 80 19.47 -21.64 -19.80
N LYS A 81 19.09 -20.38 -19.71
CA LYS A 81 18.84 -19.64 -18.47
C LYS A 81 17.36 -19.38 -18.27
N ASN A 82 16.95 -19.21 -17.01
CA ASN A 82 15.59 -18.86 -16.66
C ASN A 82 15.57 -17.47 -15.96
N LEU A 83 14.80 -16.54 -16.53
CA LEU A 83 14.70 -15.20 -15.95
C LEU A 83 14.17 -15.21 -14.50
N SER A 84 13.22 -16.12 -14.21
CA SER A 84 12.66 -16.23 -12.84
C SER A 84 13.72 -16.60 -11.79
N ASP A 85 14.68 -17.48 -12.15
CA ASP A 85 15.75 -17.88 -11.23
C ASP A 85 16.75 -16.74 -10.99
N ILE A 86 16.91 -15.87 -11.99
CA ILE A 86 17.76 -14.68 -11.88
C ILE A 86 17.06 -13.61 -11.03
N GLU A 87 15.75 -13.44 -11.18
CA GLU A 87 14.95 -12.51 -10.35
C GLU A 87 14.93 -12.87 -8.87
N GLU A 88 15.07 -14.16 -8.52
CA GLU A 88 15.12 -14.57 -7.12
C GLU A 88 16.39 -14.06 -6.40
N LEU A 89 17.44 -13.67 -7.13
CA LEU A 89 18.64 -13.05 -6.56
C LEU A 89 18.40 -11.60 -6.09
N GLU A 90 17.38 -10.91 -6.65
CA GLU A 90 17.05 -9.55 -6.25
C GLU A 90 16.43 -9.53 -4.85
N VAL A 91 17.02 -8.72 -3.96
CA VAL A 91 16.45 -8.47 -2.64
C VAL A 91 15.37 -7.41 -2.75
N GLU A 92 14.15 -7.71 -2.30
CA GLU A 92 13.04 -6.78 -2.32
C GLU A 92 13.33 -5.56 -1.43
N PRO A 93 13.31 -4.33 -1.95
CA PRO A 93 13.47 -3.13 -1.16
C PRO A 93 12.39 -2.98 -0.08
N SER A 94 12.79 -2.65 1.14
CA SER A 94 11.91 -2.55 2.29
C SER A 94 11.62 -1.09 2.66
N LEU A 95 10.97 -0.36 1.75
CA LEU A 95 10.69 1.09 1.84
C LEU A 95 9.21 1.41 2.09
N GLY A 96 8.40 0.41 2.40
CA GLY A 96 6.97 0.59 2.62
C GLY A 96 6.32 -0.63 3.29
N ASN A 97 5.06 -0.50 3.66
CA ASN A 97 4.35 -1.54 4.40
C ASN A 97 3.02 -1.98 3.78
N GLY A 98 2.27 -1.09 3.19
CA GLY A 98 0.88 -1.41 2.84
C GLY A 98 0.38 -0.65 1.63
N GLY A 99 -0.95 -0.40 1.63
CA GLY A 99 -1.67 0.22 0.52
C GLY A 99 -1.13 1.59 0.12
N LEU A 100 -0.79 2.43 1.10
CA LEU A 100 -0.23 3.76 0.87
C LEU A 100 1.09 3.70 0.09
N GLY A 101 2.04 2.87 0.56
CA GLY A 101 3.36 2.73 -0.09
C GLY A 101 3.27 2.07 -1.46
N ARG A 102 2.39 1.06 -1.62
CA ARG A 102 2.22 0.43 -2.94
C ARG A 102 1.53 1.36 -3.93
N LEU A 103 0.58 2.18 -3.47
CA LEU A 103 -0.06 3.20 -4.32
C LEU A 103 0.98 4.21 -4.83
N ALA A 104 1.82 4.74 -3.93
CA ALA A 104 2.90 5.65 -4.30
C ALA A 104 3.82 5.05 -5.38
N ALA A 105 4.17 3.78 -5.26
CA ALA A 105 4.97 3.07 -6.26
C ALA A 105 4.22 2.91 -7.61
N CYS A 106 2.93 2.59 -7.61
CA CYS A 106 2.11 2.53 -8.82
C CYS A 106 2.01 3.91 -9.50
N PHE A 107 1.91 4.96 -8.72
CA PHE A 107 1.81 6.32 -9.26
C PHE A 107 3.11 6.79 -9.90
N LEU A 108 4.27 6.53 -9.28
CA LEU A 108 5.56 6.81 -9.91
C LEU A 108 5.73 6.06 -11.24
N ASP A 109 5.36 4.78 -11.26
CA ASP A 109 5.37 3.97 -12.48
C ASP A 109 4.49 4.60 -13.58
N SER A 110 3.26 5.00 -13.26
CA SER A 110 2.34 5.63 -14.22
C SER A 110 2.81 7.03 -14.67
N ILE A 111 3.35 7.85 -13.77
CA ILE A 111 3.89 9.18 -14.11
C ILE A 111 4.98 9.03 -15.18
N ALA A 112 5.92 8.10 -14.99
CA ALA A 112 7.00 7.85 -15.94
C ALA A 112 6.48 7.28 -17.28
N ASN A 113 5.56 6.32 -17.25
CA ASN A 113 5.01 5.69 -18.46
C ASN A 113 4.15 6.66 -19.27
N LEU A 114 3.43 7.57 -18.65
CA LEU A 114 2.69 8.63 -19.33
C LEU A 114 3.58 9.75 -19.87
N GLY A 115 4.87 9.75 -19.56
CA GLY A 115 5.83 10.77 -19.98
C GLY A 115 5.75 12.06 -19.19
N LEU A 116 5.09 12.04 -18.04
CA LEU A 116 4.93 13.21 -17.18
C LEU A 116 6.19 13.49 -16.37
N ASN A 117 6.48 14.75 -16.13
CA ASN A 117 7.63 15.21 -15.36
C ASN A 117 7.33 15.11 -13.85
N GLY A 118 7.83 14.08 -13.18
CA GLY A 118 7.52 13.90 -11.77
C GLY A 118 8.42 12.92 -11.06
N ASP A 119 8.87 13.29 -9.87
CA ASP A 119 9.72 12.49 -9.01
C ASP A 119 9.07 12.20 -7.65
N GLY A 120 9.45 11.08 -7.05
CA GLY A 120 9.11 10.75 -5.67
C GLY A 120 10.15 11.30 -4.69
N ILE A 121 9.71 11.63 -3.47
CA ILE A 121 10.59 12.02 -2.36
C ILE A 121 10.20 11.21 -1.12
N GLY A 122 11.18 10.53 -0.52
CA GLY A 122 11.03 9.73 0.68
C GLY A 122 12.32 9.55 1.47
N LEU A 123 12.35 8.58 2.36
CA LEU A 123 13.49 8.24 3.19
C LEU A 123 14.07 6.88 2.82
N ASN A 124 15.39 6.73 2.98
CA ASN A 124 16.11 5.49 2.76
C ASN A 124 16.17 4.66 4.06
N TYR A 125 15.09 3.92 4.37
CA TYR A 125 15.07 3.07 5.55
C TYR A 125 15.96 1.84 5.35
N HIS A 126 16.98 1.67 6.19
CA HIS A 126 17.95 0.59 6.10
C HIS A 126 17.36 -0.79 6.40
N LEU A 127 16.51 -0.86 7.42
CA LEU A 127 15.97 -2.09 7.98
C LEU A 127 14.44 -2.24 7.75
N GLY A 128 13.88 -1.35 6.93
CA GLY A 128 12.49 -1.33 6.53
C GLY A 128 11.51 -1.18 7.68
N LEU A 129 10.31 -1.78 7.53
CA LEU A 129 9.37 -1.90 8.63
C LEU A 129 9.87 -2.97 9.63
N PHE A 130 9.90 -4.22 9.21
CA PHE A 130 10.51 -5.41 9.80
C PHE A 130 10.25 -6.61 8.91
N LYS A 131 11.04 -7.67 9.10
CA LYS A 131 10.71 -9.00 8.59
C LYS A 131 9.92 -9.75 9.67
N GLN A 132 8.78 -10.33 9.26
CA GLN A 132 7.96 -11.16 10.15
C GLN A 132 8.48 -12.59 10.15
N VAL A 133 8.69 -13.14 11.33
CA VAL A 133 8.92 -14.58 11.55
C VAL A 133 7.92 -15.10 12.55
N PHE A 134 7.60 -16.41 12.48
CA PHE A 134 6.73 -17.06 13.44
C PHE A 134 7.54 -17.92 14.42
N GLU A 135 7.48 -17.54 15.69
CA GLU A 135 8.06 -18.32 16.80
C GLU A 135 6.98 -18.71 17.79
N ASN A 136 6.88 -20.00 18.10
CA ASN A 136 5.87 -20.55 19.03
C ASN A 136 4.42 -20.16 18.67
N GLY A 137 4.12 -20.07 17.37
CA GLY A 137 2.80 -19.67 16.88
C GLY A 137 2.46 -18.19 17.08
N LYS A 138 3.45 -17.33 17.26
CA LYS A 138 3.31 -15.86 17.40
C LYS A 138 4.16 -15.13 16.39
N GLN A 139 3.75 -13.91 16.07
CA GLN A 139 4.59 -13.01 15.28
C GLN A 139 5.76 -12.49 16.12
N LYS A 140 6.95 -12.55 15.53
CA LYS A 140 8.15 -11.88 15.99
C LYS A 140 8.67 -10.98 14.87
N GLU A 141 9.11 -9.80 15.23
CA GLU A 141 9.68 -8.81 14.35
C GLU A 141 11.22 -8.88 14.41
N VAL A 142 11.84 -8.92 13.22
CA VAL A 142 13.30 -8.87 13.07
C VAL A 142 13.68 -7.85 12.00
N PRO A 143 14.92 -7.33 11.99
CA PRO A 143 15.38 -6.40 10.96
C PRO A 143 15.21 -6.98 9.55
N ASN A 144 14.92 -6.12 8.58
CA ASN A 144 14.76 -6.49 7.18
C ASN A 144 15.76 -5.72 6.28
N PRO A 145 17.07 -5.98 6.37
CA PRO A 145 18.06 -5.29 5.58
C PRO A 145 17.89 -5.64 4.10
N TRP A 146 18.04 -4.64 3.22
CA TRP A 146 17.89 -4.81 1.78
C TRP A 146 18.97 -4.09 0.98
N ILE A 147 19.69 -3.15 1.59
CA ILE A 147 20.72 -2.36 0.94
C ILE A 147 21.98 -3.21 0.79
N GLY A 148 22.39 -3.47 -0.43
CA GLY A 148 23.58 -4.22 -0.76
C GLY A 148 24.25 -3.64 -2.01
N LYS A 149 25.38 -4.21 -2.41
CA LYS A 149 26.11 -3.81 -3.63
C LYS A 149 25.27 -3.95 -4.91
N ASP A 150 24.28 -4.79 -4.89
CA ASP A 150 23.40 -5.14 -6.02
C ASP A 150 22.02 -4.46 -5.90
N SER A 151 21.89 -3.44 -5.04
CA SER A 151 20.68 -2.64 -4.94
C SER A 151 20.55 -1.63 -6.08
N TRP A 152 19.31 -1.21 -6.38
CA TRP A 152 19.04 -0.17 -7.39
C TRP A 152 19.37 1.25 -6.91
N LEU A 153 19.89 1.41 -5.70
CA LEU A 153 20.27 2.70 -5.14
C LEU A 153 21.50 3.28 -5.85
N VAL A 154 21.37 4.51 -6.30
CA VAL A 154 22.45 5.28 -6.90
C VAL A 154 22.80 6.43 -5.97
N PRO A 155 24.02 6.47 -5.38
CA PRO A 155 24.42 7.60 -4.55
C PRO A 155 24.54 8.87 -5.40
N THR A 156 24.19 10.02 -4.81
CA THR A 156 24.34 11.33 -5.44
C THR A 156 25.29 12.22 -4.62
N ASP A 157 25.70 13.35 -5.20
CA ASP A 157 26.51 14.37 -4.51
C ASP A 157 25.65 15.38 -3.73
N VAL A 158 24.32 15.23 -3.74
CA VAL A 158 23.39 16.13 -3.05
C VAL A 158 23.40 15.83 -1.56
N THR A 159 23.79 16.81 -0.77
CA THR A 159 23.82 16.77 0.69
C THR A 159 23.21 18.04 1.27
N TYR A 160 22.49 17.90 2.38
CA TYR A 160 21.94 19.02 3.12
C TYR A 160 22.24 18.90 4.61
N THR A 161 22.43 20.02 5.30
CA THR A 161 22.41 20.06 6.76
C THR A 161 21.00 20.34 7.23
N ILE A 162 20.44 19.43 7.98
CA ILE A 162 19.10 19.55 8.56
C ILE A 162 19.22 19.87 10.04
N ASN A 163 18.66 21.01 10.43
CA ASN A 163 18.67 21.48 11.81
C ASN A 163 17.32 21.16 12.47
N PHE A 164 17.38 20.46 13.56
CA PHE A 164 16.30 20.33 14.53
C PHE A 164 16.56 21.34 15.67
N GLY A 165 15.81 21.28 16.77
CA GLY A 165 16.00 22.23 17.88
C GLY A 165 17.45 22.32 18.38
N GLU A 166 17.95 21.24 18.93
CA GLU A 166 19.31 21.16 19.51
C GLU A 166 20.28 20.28 18.71
N ILE A 167 19.80 19.63 17.66
CA ILE A 167 20.54 18.64 16.88
C ILE A 167 20.62 19.07 15.43
N SER A 168 21.79 18.87 14.82
CA SER A 168 21.99 19.01 13.37
C SER A 168 22.54 17.70 12.81
N VAL A 169 22.03 17.28 11.66
CA VAL A 169 22.49 16.09 10.94
C VAL A 169 22.78 16.43 9.49
N VAL A 170 23.71 15.69 8.88
CA VAL A 170 23.97 15.77 7.45
C VAL A 170 23.20 14.67 6.76
N SER A 171 22.45 15.04 5.74
CA SER A 171 21.74 14.11 4.87
C SER A 171 22.48 13.94 3.54
N ARG A 172 22.35 12.75 2.95
CA ARG A 172 22.73 12.45 1.58
C ARG A 172 21.54 11.91 0.82
N MET A 173 21.40 12.32 -0.44
CA MET A 173 20.38 11.81 -1.34
C MET A 173 20.87 10.61 -2.13
N TYR A 174 20.02 9.59 -2.21
CA TYR A 174 20.16 8.44 -3.10
C TYR A 174 19.00 8.42 -4.08
N ASP A 175 19.25 8.02 -5.32
CA ASP A 175 18.22 7.89 -6.33
C ASP A 175 17.93 6.43 -6.63
N ILE A 176 16.65 6.10 -6.86
CA ILE A 176 16.23 4.93 -7.62
C ILE A 176 15.59 5.44 -8.91
N ASN A 177 16.08 4.99 -10.06
CA ASN A 177 15.50 5.36 -11.33
C ASN A 177 14.14 4.69 -11.52
N VAL A 178 13.16 5.48 -11.94
CA VAL A 178 11.81 5.04 -12.29
C VAL A 178 11.70 5.04 -13.81
N TYR A 179 11.94 3.88 -14.40
CA TYR A 179 11.92 3.72 -15.85
C TYR A 179 10.48 3.61 -16.35
N GLY A 180 10.16 4.40 -17.37
CA GLY A 180 8.91 4.32 -18.09
C GLY A 180 9.13 4.15 -19.60
N GLU A 181 8.08 3.88 -20.34
CA GLU A 181 8.14 3.77 -21.79
C GLU A 181 8.60 5.08 -22.45
N LYS A 182 8.13 6.22 -21.93
CA LYS A 182 8.38 7.54 -22.52
C LYS A 182 9.40 8.38 -21.77
N ARG A 183 9.62 8.11 -20.50
CA ARG A 183 10.46 8.94 -19.65
C ARG A 183 11.09 8.14 -18.52
N THR A 184 12.29 8.51 -18.10
CA THR A 184 12.91 8.04 -16.86
C THR A 184 12.84 9.17 -15.83
N ASN A 185 12.09 8.94 -14.76
CA ASN A 185 11.99 9.78 -13.58
C ASN A 185 12.81 9.20 -12.42
N LYS A 186 12.71 9.77 -11.23
CA LYS A 186 13.48 9.35 -10.06
C LYS A 186 12.61 9.21 -8.81
N LEU A 187 13.04 8.33 -7.93
CA LEU A 187 12.67 8.31 -6.53
C LEU A 187 13.87 8.78 -5.72
N HIS A 188 13.78 9.95 -5.13
CA HIS A 188 14.79 10.54 -4.27
C HIS A 188 14.60 10.06 -2.83
N LEU A 189 15.59 9.39 -2.29
CA LEU A 189 15.58 8.84 -0.93
C LEU A 189 16.68 9.52 -0.11
N PHE A 190 16.28 10.21 0.94
CA PHE A 190 17.21 10.86 1.85
C PHE A 190 17.61 9.97 3.00
N ASP A 191 18.87 9.97 3.32
CA ASP A 191 19.49 9.20 4.39
C ASP A 191 20.34 10.10 5.31
N VAL A 192 20.45 9.76 6.56
CA VAL A 192 21.38 10.43 7.46
C VAL A 192 22.78 9.81 7.30
N GLU A 193 23.82 10.62 7.05
CA GLU A 193 25.17 10.09 6.79
C GLU A 193 25.76 9.30 7.96
N THR A 194 25.27 9.52 9.17
CA THR A 194 25.76 8.90 10.40
C THR A 194 24.93 7.70 10.86
N VAL A 195 24.02 7.19 10.02
CA VAL A 195 23.21 6.01 10.35
C VAL A 195 24.08 4.84 10.78
N ASP A 196 23.66 4.14 11.83
CA ASP A 196 24.43 3.04 12.43
C ASP A 196 23.53 1.85 12.73
N GLU A 197 23.52 0.85 11.85
CA GLU A 197 22.74 -0.38 12.02
C GLU A 197 23.16 -1.20 13.24
N SER A 198 24.42 -1.02 13.74
CA SER A 198 24.95 -1.78 14.86
C SER A 198 24.31 -1.47 16.20
N ILE A 199 23.57 -0.36 16.29
CA ILE A 199 22.81 -0.01 17.53
C ILE A 199 21.56 -0.85 17.72
N VAL A 200 21.12 -1.58 16.70
CA VAL A 200 19.97 -2.52 16.79
C VAL A 200 20.40 -3.75 17.58
N LYS A 201 19.65 -4.06 18.65
CA LYS A 201 20.02 -5.11 19.60
C LYS A 201 19.62 -6.50 19.12
N GLY A 202 20.59 -7.32 18.80
CA GLY A 202 20.39 -8.73 18.50
C GLY A 202 19.44 -8.95 17.30
N ASN A 203 18.68 -10.03 17.36
CA ASN A 203 17.66 -10.35 16.34
C ASN A 203 16.29 -9.79 16.75
N SER A 204 16.23 -8.47 16.96
CA SER A 204 15.04 -7.71 17.36
C SER A 204 14.97 -6.39 16.60
N ILE A 205 13.91 -5.61 16.81
CA ILE A 205 13.77 -4.25 16.27
C ILE A 205 14.02 -3.17 17.35
N ASP A 206 14.61 -3.55 18.46
CA ASP A 206 14.86 -2.64 19.59
C ASP A 206 16.20 -1.90 19.41
N PHE A 207 16.17 -0.59 19.63
CA PHE A 207 17.33 0.29 19.57
C PHE A 207 17.11 1.51 20.47
N ASP A 208 18.17 2.26 20.72
CA ASP A 208 18.07 3.54 21.45
C ASP A 208 17.46 4.62 20.52
N LYS A 209 16.21 5.00 20.82
CA LYS A 209 15.46 5.99 20.05
C LYS A 209 15.92 7.43 20.28
N SER A 210 16.77 7.68 21.28
CA SER A 210 17.25 9.03 21.63
C SER A 210 18.41 9.49 20.75
N ASP A 211 19.19 8.57 20.17
CA ASP A 211 20.35 8.89 19.29
C ASP A 211 19.90 9.13 17.84
N ILE A 212 19.27 10.29 17.61
CA ILE A 212 18.69 10.67 16.33
C ILE A 212 19.72 10.64 15.20
N ALA A 213 20.96 11.03 15.45
CA ALA A 213 22.02 11.03 14.45
C ALA A 213 22.34 9.63 13.89
N LYS A 214 22.04 8.58 14.66
CA LYS A 214 22.30 7.19 14.27
C LYS A 214 21.06 6.41 13.86
N ASN A 215 19.86 6.80 14.35
CA ASN A 215 18.67 5.98 14.21
C ASN A 215 17.64 6.50 13.20
N LEU A 216 17.79 7.74 12.72
CA LEU A 216 16.75 8.48 11.99
C LEU A 216 16.21 7.73 10.75
N THR A 217 17.06 7.00 10.04
CA THR A 217 16.72 6.26 8.83
C THR A 217 16.86 4.73 8.98
N LEU A 218 16.84 4.20 10.21
CA LEU A 218 16.89 2.74 10.42
C LEU A 218 15.59 2.06 10.03
N PHE A 219 14.48 2.45 10.68
CA PHE A 219 13.18 1.79 10.51
C PHE A 219 12.08 2.73 10.05
N LEU A 220 11.26 2.24 9.13
CA LEU A 220 9.94 2.81 8.84
C LEU A 220 9.00 2.51 10.01
N TYR A 221 8.27 3.50 10.48
CA TYR A 221 7.32 3.37 11.61
C TYR A 221 7.92 2.69 12.84
N PRO A 222 8.94 3.29 13.47
CA PRO A 222 9.45 2.78 14.73
C PRO A 222 8.34 2.72 15.79
N ASP A 223 8.50 1.82 16.75
CA ASP A 223 7.55 1.69 17.86
C ASP A 223 7.33 3.04 18.56
N ASP A 224 6.11 3.55 18.53
CA ASP A 224 5.66 4.84 19.05
C ASP A 224 4.78 4.70 20.32
N SER A 225 4.84 3.55 20.96
CA SER A 225 4.15 3.31 22.23
C SER A 225 4.65 4.20 23.37
N ASP A 226 5.92 4.66 23.27
CA ASP A 226 6.54 5.59 24.20
C ASP A 226 6.73 7.00 23.61
N GLU A 227 7.14 7.96 24.43
CA GLU A 227 7.37 9.34 24.01
C GLU A 227 8.52 9.45 23.01
N GLN A 228 9.62 8.71 23.23
CA GLN A 228 10.78 8.77 22.33
C GLN A 228 10.44 8.28 20.93
N GLY A 229 9.64 7.23 20.82
CA GLY A 229 9.15 6.75 19.53
C GLY A 229 8.26 7.76 18.81
N ARG A 230 7.37 8.44 19.55
CA ARG A 230 6.54 9.51 18.97
C ARG A 230 7.38 10.70 18.51
N LEU A 231 8.38 11.12 19.27
CA LEU A 231 9.32 12.16 18.86
C LEU A 231 10.13 11.74 17.62
N LEU A 232 10.61 10.49 17.57
CA LEU A 232 11.34 9.97 16.42
C LEU A 232 10.51 10.03 15.13
N ARG A 233 9.21 9.75 15.18
CA ARG A 233 8.33 9.94 14.04
C ARG A 233 8.29 11.39 13.54
N ILE A 234 8.25 12.36 14.44
CA ILE A 234 8.30 13.79 14.05
C ILE A 234 9.67 14.12 13.43
N TYR A 235 10.76 13.61 14.01
CA TYR A 235 12.11 13.77 13.43
C TYR A 235 12.17 13.22 12.00
N GLN A 236 11.64 12.03 11.75
CA GLN A 236 11.60 11.42 10.42
C GLN A 236 10.77 12.24 9.43
N GLN A 237 9.57 12.68 9.82
CA GLN A 237 8.71 13.49 8.97
C GLN A 237 9.37 14.81 8.59
N TYR A 238 9.95 15.51 9.57
CA TYR A 238 10.65 16.77 9.29
C TYR A 238 11.91 16.57 8.45
N PHE A 239 12.69 15.53 8.73
CA PHE A 239 13.87 15.20 7.93
C PHE A 239 13.49 14.98 6.46
N MET A 240 12.44 14.23 6.19
CA MET A 240 11.92 14.00 4.84
C MET A 240 11.53 15.32 4.15
N VAL A 241 10.69 16.11 4.79
CA VAL A 241 10.15 17.33 4.13
C VAL A 241 11.15 18.46 4.05
N SER A 242 12.07 18.59 5.02
CA SER A 242 13.10 19.62 4.97
C SER A 242 14.11 19.37 3.85
N ASN A 243 14.51 18.10 3.64
CA ASN A 243 15.31 17.70 2.49
C ASN A 243 14.55 17.92 1.17
N GLY A 244 13.29 17.46 1.12
CA GLY A 244 12.45 17.64 -0.07
C GLY A 244 12.23 19.10 -0.44
N ALA A 245 11.95 19.97 0.52
CA ALA A 245 11.76 21.40 0.30
C ALA A 245 13.02 22.06 -0.29
N ARG A 246 14.20 21.72 0.24
CA ARG A 246 15.48 22.23 -0.29
C ARG A 246 15.73 21.75 -1.71
N LEU A 247 15.54 20.46 -1.98
CA LEU A 247 15.68 19.90 -3.33
C LEU A 247 14.75 20.62 -4.33
N ILE A 248 13.49 20.81 -3.97
CA ILE A 248 12.49 21.51 -4.81
C ILE A 248 12.94 22.93 -5.11
N LEU A 249 13.39 23.68 -4.08
CA LEU A 249 13.84 25.06 -4.27
C LEU A 249 15.13 25.13 -5.10
N ASP A 250 16.07 24.23 -4.93
CA ASP A 250 17.31 24.18 -5.71
C ASP A 250 17.02 23.87 -7.19
N GLU A 251 16.23 22.85 -7.48
CA GLU A 251 15.82 22.54 -8.87
C GLU A 251 15.02 23.69 -9.50
N CYS A 252 14.12 24.34 -8.73
CA CYS A 252 13.36 25.48 -9.21
C CYS A 252 14.25 26.73 -9.40
N ARG A 253 15.26 26.92 -8.56
CA ARG A 253 16.24 28.00 -8.74
C ARG A 253 16.94 27.88 -10.10
N ASP A 254 17.40 26.71 -10.45
CA ASP A 254 18.07 26.45 -11.74
C ASP A 254 17.13 26.74 -12.91
N LYS A 255 15.87 26.32 -12.82
CA LYS A 255 14.84 26.62 -13.83
C LYS A 255 14.55 28.12 -13.92
N CYS A 256 14.44 28.80 -12.78
CA CYS A 256 14.22 30.25 -12.73
C CYS A 256 15.35 31.03 -13.40
N ILE A 257 16.60 30.70 -13.08
CA ILE A 257 17.79 31.32 -13.69
C ILE A 257 17.75 31.14 -15.21
N ASN A 258 17.45 29.95 -15.70
CA ASN A 258 17.39 29.61 -17.12
C ASN A 258 16.22 30.29 -17.87
N THR A 259 15.15 30.68 -17.16
CA THR A 259 13.92 31.21 -17.77
C THR A 259 13.61 32.66 -17.42
N GLY A 260 14.44 33.31 -16.59
CA GLY A 260 14.20 34.68 -16.12
C GLY A 260 13.01 34.81 -15.15
N LYS A 261 12.63 33.72 -14.46
CA LYS A 261 11.60 33.67 -13.43
C LYS A 261 12.21 33.81 -12.03
N THR A 262 11.37 33.90 -11.02
CA THR A 262 11.75 33.99 -9.59
C THR A 262 10.96 32.94 -8.77
N PHE A 263 11.22 32.84 -7.47
CA PHE A 263 10.43 31.94 -6.60
C PHE A 263 8.96 32.34 -6.50
N LYS A 264 8.58 33.56 -6.84
CA LYS A 264 7.16 33.95 -6.97
C LYS A 264 6.44 33.15 -8.08
N ASN A 265 7.19 32.59 -9.02
CA ASN A 265 6.68 31.70 -10.07
C ASN A 265 6.74 30.21 -9.69
N LEU A 266 7.04 29.85 -8.42
CA LEU A 266 7.10 28.46 -7.98
C LEU A 266 5.85 27.65 -8.36
N PRO A 267 4.61 28.19 -8.25
CA PRO A 267 3.40 27.47 -8.69
C PRO A 267 3.39 27.07 -10.17
N ASP A 268 4.11 27.79 -11.04
CA ASP A 268 4.24 27.47 -12.46
C ASP A 268 5.31 26.41 -12.73
N LEU A 269 6.20 26.15 -11.78
CA LEU A 269 7.37 25.28 -11.94
C LEU A 269 7.25 23.97 -11.17
N ALA A 270 6.50 23.97 -10.07
CA ALA A 270 6.37 22.81 -9.18
C ALA A 270 4.95 22.66 -8.67
N VAL A 271 4.54 21.41 -8.56
CA VAL A 271 3.41 21.00 -7.73
C VAL A 271 3.87 19.91 -6.75
N ILE A 272 3.46 20.04 -5.50
CA ILE A 272 3.86 19.16 -4.40
C ILE A 272 2.63 18.37 -3.99
N GLN A 273 2.63 17.06 -4.26
CA GLN A 273 1.56 16.18 -3.86
C GLN A 273 1.90 15.58 -2.49
N ILE A 274 1.12 15.96 -1.48
CA ILE A 274 1.24 15.51 -0.09
C ILE A 274 0.44 14.21 0.06
N ASN A 275 1.15 13.09 0.24
CA ASN A 275 0.54 11.77 0.34
C ASN A 275 0.27 11.42 1.80
N ASP A 276 -0.98 11.58 2.23
CA ASP A 276 -1.43 11.58 3.62
C ASP A 276 -0.82 12.76 4.43
N THR A 277 -0.88 12.74 5.75
CA THR A 277 -0.42 13.83 6.62
C THR A 277 1.07 13.77 6.98
N HIS A 278 1.75 12.67 6.66
CA HIS A 278 3.17 12.51 7.01
C HIS A 278 4.05 13.63 6.44
N PRO A 279 3.83 14.14 5.21
CA PRO A 279 4.60 15.25 4.63
C PRO A 279 4.03 16.64 4.91
N THR A 280 3.01 16.81 5.73
CA THR A 280 2.33 18.11 5.95
C THR A 280 3.29 19.25 6.29
N MET A 281 4.34 18.98 7.07
CA MET A 281 5.31 20.00 7.47
C MET A 281 6.06 20.64 6.29
N VAL A 282 5.93 20.11 5.06
CA VAL A 282 6.49 20.77 3.86
C VAL A 282 5.91 22.17 3.67
N ILE A 283 4.64 22.39 4.04
CA ILE A 283 3.97 23.69 3.92
C ILE A 283 4.67 24.74 4.81
N PRO A 284 4.72 24.61 6.13
CA PRO A 284 5.42 25.58 6.97
C PRO A 284 6.93 25.64 6.70
N GLU A 285 7.58 24.54 6.28
CA GLU A 285 9.01 24.55 5.96
C GLU A 285 9.31 25.36 4.69
N LEU A 286 8.55 25.23 3.63
CA LEU A 286 8.71 26.07 2.44
C LEU A 286 8.45 27.54 2.73
N ILE A 287 7.41 27.86 3.52
CA ILE A 287 7.12 29.25 3.94
C ILE A 287 8.33 29.81 4.70
N ARG A 288 8.90 29.03 5.63
CA ARG A 288 10.09 29.43 6.38
C ARG A 288 11.28 29.67 5.47
N LEU A 289 11.61 28.72 4.59
CA LEU A 289 12.76 28.83 3.69
C LEU A 289 12.64 30.02 2.72
N LEU A 290 11.45 30.28 2.19
CA LEU A 290 11.21 31.43 1.32
C LEU A 290 11.34 32.76 2.06
N THR A 291 10.80 32.85 3.27
CA THR A 291 10.88 34.08 4.06
C THR A 291 12.27 34.38 4.63
N GLU A 292 13.04 33.34 4.99
CA GLU A 292 14.39 33.49 5.53
C GLU A 292 15.43 33.77 4.44
N ASN A 293 15.32 33.07 3.30
CA ASN A 293 16.33 33.16 2.23
C ASN A 293 16.02 34.23 1.17
N GLY A 294 14.74 34.67 1.10
CA GLY A 294 14.29 35.61 0.05
C GLY A 294 14.20 34.99 -1.34
N ASP A 295 14.04 35.83 -2.35
CA ASP A 295 13.97 35.44 -3.77
C ASP A 295 15.35 35.27 -4.39
N ILE A 296 15.42 34.77 -5.60
CA ILE A 296 16.65 34.47 -6.36
C ILE A 296 17.51 35.71 -6.57
N ASP A 297 16.87 36.87 -6.76
CA ASP A 297 17.54 38.17 -6.94
C ASP A 297 17.98 38.83 -5.62
N GLY A 298 17.78 38.15 -4.49
CA GLY A 298 18.09 38.64 -3.15
C GLY A 298 16.99 39.57 -2.56
N SER A 299 15.89 39.77 -3.25
CA SER A 299 14.77 40.52 -2.69
C SER A 299 14.05 39.71 -1.59
N PRO A 300 13.54 40.36 -0.54
CA PRO A 300 12.81 39.63 0.50
C PRO A 300 11.47 39.11 -0.02
N ILE A 301 11.08 37.92 0.42
CA ILE A 301 9.73 37.36 0.25
C ILE A 301 9.01 37.52 1.58
N THR A 302 7.94 38.24 1.57
CA THR A 302 7.11 38.49 2.77
C THR A 302 6.35 37.21 3.17
N MET A 303 5.89 37.15 4.43
CA MET A 303 5.05 36.06 4.92
C MET A 303 3.78 35.87 4.06
N ASP A 304 3.14 36.96 3.63
CA ASP A 304 1.95 36.89 2.79
C ASP A 304 2.23 36.33 1.39
N GLU A 305 3.33 36.75 0.79
CA GLU A 305 3.78 36.19 -0.51
C GLU A 305 4.18 34.71 -0.38
N ALA A 306 4.92 34.32 0.64
CA ALA A 306 5.32 32.94 0.86
C ALA A 306 4.11 32.02 1.06
N ILE A 307 3.12 32.44 1.86
CA ILE A 307 1.88 31.70 2.06
C ILE A 307 1.12 31.55 0.74
N ASP A 308 0.99 32.60 -0.06
CA ASP A 308 0.31 32.54 -1.36
C ASP A 308 1.02 31.58 -2.34
N ILE A 309 2.34 31.68 -2.45
CA ILE A 309 3.17 30.80 -3.29
C ILE A 309 2.97 29.33 -2.89
N VAL A 310 3.12 29.00 -1.61
CA VAL A 310 3.07 27.62 -1.12
C VAL A 310 1.65 27.05 -1.24
N SER A 311 0.62 27.86 -0.93
CA SER A 311 -0.78 27.45 -1.04
C SER A 311 -1.20 27.08 -2.48
N LYS A 312 -0.57 27.68 -3.48
CA LYS A 312 -0.81 27.40 -4.90
C LYS A 312 0.07 26.26 -5.45
N SER A 313 1.01 25.77 -4.65
CA SER A 313 1.95 24.72 -5.04
C SER A 313 1.66 23.37 -4.42
N CYS A 314 0.92 23.29 -3.30
CA CYS A 314 0.67 22.08 -2.55
C CYS A 314 -0.74 21.54 -2.77
N ALA A 315 -0.85 20.21 -2.91
CA ALA A 315 -2.11 19.46 -2.99
C ALA A 315 -2.06 18.28 -2.03
N TYR A 316 -3.18 17.98 -1.38
CA TYR A 316 -3.27 16.97 -0.32
C TYR A 316 -4.19 15.82 -0.72
N THR A 317 -3.69 14.59 -0.56
CA THR A 317 -4.49 13.37 -0.65
C THR A 317 -4.73 12.81 0.75
N ASN A 318 -6.00 12.67 1.13
CA ASN A 318 -6.40 11.99 2.35
C ASN A 318 -6.56 10.49 2.12
N HIS A 319 -5.94 9.66 2.97
CA HIS A 319 -6.08 8.20 2.95
C HIS A 319 -6.78 7.63 4.17
N THR A 320 -7.30 8.48 5.04
CA THR A 320 -7.82 8.10 6.36
C THR A 320 -9.29 8.49 6.48
N ILE A 321 -10.16 7.54 6.85
CA ILE A 321 -11.55 7.84 7.18
C ILE A 321 -11.72 8.09 8.68
N LEU A 322 -11.03 7.31 9.54
CA LEU A 322 -11.19 7.42 10.99
C LEU A 322 -10.70 8.78 11.50
N ALA A 323 -11.59 9.62 12.02
CA ALA A 323 -11.24 10.93 12.56
C ALA A 323 -10.17 10.84 13.67
N GLU A 324 -10.24 9.79 14.49
CA GLU A 324 -9.25 9.57 15.55
C GLU A 324 -7.85 9.26 15.01
N ALA A 325 -7.78 8.72 13.78
CA ALA A 325 -6.52 8.39 13.11
C ALA A 325 -5.92 9.57 12.32
N LEU A 326 -6.64 10.70 12.20
CA LEU A 326 -6.05 11.94 11.66
C LEU A 326 -4.97 12.43 12.61
N GLU A 327 -3.77 12.59 12.06
CA GLU A 327 -2.56 12.86 12.84
C GLU A 327 -2.60 14.21 13.55
N LYS A 328 -2.31 14.20 14.84
CA LYS A 328 -2.22 15.38 15.69
C LYS A 328 -0.96 15.30 16.54
N TRP A 329 -0.24 16.40 16.63
CA TRP A 329 0.98 16.44 17.45
C TRP A 329 0.86 17.48 18.57
N PRO A 330 1.25 17.16 19.81
CA PRO A 330 1.34 18.15 20.88
C PRO A 330 2.27 19.30 20.48
N VAL A 331 1.86 20.53 20.75
CA VAL A 331 2.68 21.74 20.54
C VAL A 331 4.06 21.60 21.22
N ASP A 332 4.09 20.96 22.40
CA ASP A 332 5.35 20.71 23.13
C ASP A 332 6.31 19.82 22.33
N TYR A 333 5.81 18.75 21.69
CA TYR A 333 6.64 17.85 20.88
C TYR A 333 7.23 18.59 19.65
N LEU A 334 6.41 19.39 18.99
CA LEU A 334 6.90 20.19 17.85
C LEU A 334 7.89 21.28 18.31
N ASN A 335 7.67 21.92 19.47
CA ASN A 335 8.65 22.86 20.03
C ASN A 335 9.99 22.20 20.36
N ARG A 336 10.00 20.93 20.75
CA ARG A 336 11.24 20.19 21.06
C ARG A 336 11.97 19.77 19.79
N VAL A 337 11.25 19.30 18.78
CA VAL A 337 11.85 18.74 17.56
C VAL A 337 12.09 19.81 16.49
N VAL A 338 11.12 20.68 16.25
CA VAL A 338 11.13 21.66 15.14
C VAL A 338 10.72 23.07 15.61
N PRO A 339 11.42 23.63 16.62
CA PRO A 339 11.05 24.93 17.20
C PRO A 339 10.99 26.06 16.15
N GLN A 340 11.79 25.95 15.07
CA GLN A 340 11.82 26.91 13.97
C GLN A 340 10.52 26.93 13.15
N LEU A 341 9.73 25.86 13.14
CA LEU A 341 8.45 25.83 12.44
C LEU A 341 7.29 26.38 13.27
N MET A 342 7.42 26.36 14.61
CA MET A 342 6.32 26.76 15.48
C MET A 342 5.86 28.21 15.30
N PRO A 343 6.74 29.22 15.10
CA PRO A 343 6.29 30.58 14.74
C PRO A 343 5.42 30.63 13.48
N ILE A 344 5.80 29.84 12.45
CA ILE A 344 5.02 29.75 11.19
C ILE A 344 3.68 29.09 11.45
N ILE A 345 3.64 27.92 12.10
CA ILE A 345 2.40 27.18 12.40
C ILE A 345 1.44 28.06 13.23
N LYS A 346 1.95 28.78 14.24
CA LYS A 346 1.14 29.72 15.05
C LYS A 346 0.61 30.87 14.22
N GLU A 347 1.39 31.40 13.29
CA GLU A 347 0.92 32.46 12.38
C GLU A 347 -0.17 31.95 11.42
N LEU A 348 -0.02 30.74 10.89
CA LEU A 348 -1.05 30.08 10.07
C LEU A 348 -2.35 29.89 10.87
N ASP A 349 -2.28 29.38 12.10
CA ASP A 349 -3.43 29.24 13.01
C ASP A 349 -4.07 30.59 13.36
N ARG A 350 -3.26 31.60 13.66
CA ARG A 350 -3.75 32.96 13.94
C ARG A 350 -4.58 33.52 12.77
N ARG A 351 -4.15 33.28 11.55
CA ARG A 351 -4.89 33.70 10.33
C ARG A 351 -6.21 32.97 10.19
N VAL A 352 -6.22 31.66 10.46
CA VAL A 352 -7.45 30.86 10.46
C VAL A 352 -8.43 31.38 11.51
N ARG A 353 -7.99 31.60 12.76
CA ARG A 353 -8.83 32.16 13.85
C ARG A 353 -9.36 33.55 13.55
N LYS A 354 -8.62 34.38 12.82
CA LYS A 354 -9.10 35.69 12.39
C LYS A 354 -10.21 35.59 11.37
N LYS A 355 -10.18 34.58 10.51
CA LYS A 355 -11.12 34.39 9.40
C LYS A 355 -12.36 33.57 9.79
N TYR A 356 -12.22 32.61 10.68
CA TYR A 356 -13.28 31.68 11.06
C TYR A 356 -13.47 31.64 12.58
N THR A 357 -14.74 31.55 13.02
CA THR A 357 -15.12 31.45 14.42
C THR A 357 -15.36 29.98 14.85
N ASP A 358 -15.47 29.08 13.90
CA ASP A 358 -15.65 27.65 14.16
C ASP A 358 -14.33 27.03 14.62
N LYS A 359 -14.29 26.61 15.90
CA LYS A 359 -13.11 26.01 16.50
C LYS A 359 -12.73 24.68 15.89
N SER A 360 -13.66 23.96 15.27
CA SER A 360 -13.41 22.65 14.67
C SER A 360 -12.47 22.71 13.46
N VAL A 361 -12.24 23.90 12.89
CA VAL A 361 -11.31 24.09 11.77
C VAL A 361 -9.97 24.70 12.18
N TYR A 362 -9.74 24.95 13.47
CA TYR A 362 -8.48 25.53 13.95
C TYR A 362 -7.33 24.54 13.76
N ILE A 363 -6.14 25.05 13.45
CA ILE A 363 -4.92 24.23 13.32
C ILE A 363 -4.46 23.76 14.68
N ILE A 364 -4.47 24.65 15.69
CA ILE A 364 -4.13 24.30 17.07
C ILE A 364 -5.42 24.29 17.89
N ASP A 365 -5.77 23.18 18.48
CA ASP A 365 -6.98 23.02 19.28
C ASP A 365 -6.82 23.54 20.74
N ASP A 366 -7.91 23.48 21.49
CA ASP A 366 -7.95 23.93 22.88
C ASP A 366 -7.09 23.00 23.83
N ASN A 367 -6.67 21.81 23.35
CA ASN A 367 -5.79 20.89 24.06
C ASN A 367 -4.32 21.04 23.66
N ASN A 368 -3.98 22.09 22.92
CA ASN A 368 -2.65 22.33 22.37
C ASN A 368 -2.14 21.18 21.45
N LEU A 369 -3.05 20.60 20.67
CA LEU A 369 -2.71 19.65 19.62
C LEU A 369 -2.73 20.35 18.25
N VAL A 370 -1.69 20.16 17.47
CA VAL A 370 -1.59 20.63 16.08
C VAL A 370 -2.20 19.59 15.15
N HIS A 371 -3.26 19.94 14.47
CA HIS A 371 -3.95 19.09 13.51
C HIS A 371 -3.27 19.20 12.13
N MET A 372 -2.58 18.15 11.70
CA MET A 372 -1.77 18.18 10.49
C MET A 372 -2.65 18.35 9.24
N ALA A 373 -3.72 17.59 9.10
CA ALA A 373 -4.64 17.72 7.96
C ALA A 373 -5.26 19.13 7.84
N HIS A 374 -5.46 19.83 8.95
CA HIS A 374 -5.98 21.20 8.92
C HIS A 374 -5.03 22.18 8.24
N ILE A 375 -3.71 21.99 8.40
CA ILE A 375 -2.70 22.76 7.67
C ILE A 375 -2.83 22.51 6.16
N ASP A 376 -2.92 21.24 5.76
CA ASP A 376 -3.02 20.85 4.35
C ASP A 376 -4.28 21.42 3.68
N ILE A 377 -5.43 21.37 4.38
CA ILE A 377 -6.71 21.83 3.84
C ILE A 377 -6.75 23.36 3.72
N HIS A 378 -6.31 24.08 4.75
CA HIS A 378 -6.30 25.54 4.72
C HIS A 378 -5.32 26.10 3.67
N TYR A 379 -4.14 25.52 3.59
CA TYR A 379 -3.00 26.05 2.84
C TYR A 379 -2.56 25.18 1.65
N GLY A 380 -3.40 24.27 1.20
CA GLY A 380 -3.28 23.55 -0.07
C GLY A 380 -4.36 24.00 -1.07
N MET A 381 -4.12 23.73 -2.35
CA MET A 381 -5.03 24.07 -3.43
C MET A 381 -6.08 22.98 -3.70
N SER A 382 -5.86 21.74 -3.27
CA SER A 382 -6.74 20.61 -3.54
C SER A 382 -6.70 19.62 -2.38
N VAL A 383 -7.85 19.01 -2.09
CA VAL A 383 -8.05 17.93 -1.12
C VAL A 383 -8.79 16.82 -1.83
N ASN A 384 -8.18 15.67 -2.01
CA ASN A 384 -8.89 14.56 -2.62
C ASN A 384 -9.03 13.35 -1.69
N GLY A 385 -10.21 12.71 -1.78
CA GLY A 385 -10.39 11.33 -1.32
C GLY A 385 -9.90 10.33 -2.37
N VAL A 386 -9.91 9.06 -2.03
CA VAL A 386 -9.27 7.98 -2.83
C VAL A 386 -10.23 6.89 -3.32
N ALA A 387 -11.51 7.07 -3.10
CA ALA A 387 -12.64 6.34 -3.67
C ALA A 387 -13.89 7.19 -3.57
N LYS A 388 -14.92 6.89 -4.38
CA LYS A 388 -16.18 7.65 -4.41
C LYS A 388 -16.82 7.75 -3.03
N LEU A 389 -17.06 6.60 -2.39
CA LEU A 389 -17.65 6.55 -1.04
C LEU A 389 -16.79 7.28 0.00
N HIS A 390 -15.46 7.11 -0.07
CA HIS A 390 -14.54 7.80 0.83
C HIS A 390 -14.69 9.32 0.73
N THR A 391 -14.70 9.84 -0.49
CA THR A 391 -14.85 11.29 -0.73
C THR A 391 -16.21 11.80 -0.22
N GLU A 392 -17.29 11.06 -0.45
CA GLU A 392 -18.62 11.38 0.09
C GLU A 392 -18.65 11.41 1.63
N ILE A 393 -17.95 10.48 2.30
CA ILE A 393 -17.82 10.46 3.76
C ILE A 393 -17.01 11.67 4.25
N LEU A 394 -15.92 12.01 3.57
CA LEU A 394 -15.13 13.20 3.92
C LEU A 394 -15.99 14.48 3.81
N GLU A 395 -16.73 14.63 2.73
CA GLU A 395 -17.55 15.83 2.46
C GLU A 395 -18.75 15.95 3.39
N ASN A 396 -19.43 14.83 3.70
CA ASN A 396 -20.69 14.83 4.43
C ASN A 396 -20.52 14.62 5.94
N THR A 397 -19.41 14.03 6.40
CA THR A 397 -19.21 13.66 7.79
C THR A 397 -17.87 14.15 8.34
N GLU A 398 -16.76 13.50 7.99
CA GLU A 398 -15.47 13.64 8.68
C GLU A 398 -14.83 15.04 8.51
N LEU A 399 -14.92 15.62 7.32
CA LEU A 399 -14.39 16.94 6.98
C LEU A 399 -15.46 17.91 6.51
N ASN A 400 -16.73 17.67 6.86
CA ASN A 400 -17.86 18.50 6.46
C ASN A 400 -17.69 19.97 6.84
N ASN A 401 -17.10 20.26 8.00
CA ASN A 401 -16.76 21.59 8.46
C ASN A 401 -15.83 22.32 7.48
N PHE A 402 -14.86 21.63 6.89
CA PHE A 402 -13.98 22.16 5.86
C PHE A 402 -14.64 22.22 4.48
N TYR A 403 -15.44 21.21 4.13
CA TYR A 403 -16.17 21.20 2.87
C TYR A 403 -17.11 22.39 2.73
N ARG A 404 -17.76 22.81 3.84
CA ARG A 404 -18.58 24.04 3.86
C ARG A 404 -17.81 25.32 3.59
N ILE A 405 -16.49 25.33 3.89
CA ILE A 405 -15.62 26.49 3.71
C ILE A 405 -14.97 26.50 2.34
N TYR A 406 -14.57 25.34 1.84
CA TYR A 406 -13.76 25.15 0.63
C TYR A 406 -14.32 24.05 -0.28
N PRO A 407 -15.61 24.10 -0.67
CA PRO A 407 -16.19 23.04 -1.49
C PRO A 407 -15.43 22.83 -2.81
N GLU A 408 -14.82 23.89 -3.35
CA GLU A 408 -14.05 23.88 -4.59
C GLU A 408 -12.72 23.12 -4.50
N LYS A 409 -12.19 22.90 -3.29
CA LYS A 409 -10.95 22.13 -3.10
C LYS A 409 -11.19 20.61 -3.10
N PHE A 410 -12.39 20.17 -2.70
CA PHE A 410 -12.68 18.76 -2.52
C PHE A 410 -12.98 18.08 -3.85
N ASN A 411 -12.37 16.93 -4.07
CA ASN A 411 -12.58 16.10 -5.26
C ASN A 411 -12.22 14.64 -5.00
N ASN A 412 -12.66 13.75 -5.91
CA ASN A 412 -12.34 12.33 -5.84
C ASN A 412 -11.30 11.95 -6.88
N LYS A 413 -10.30 11.18 -6.45
CA LYS A 413 -9.36 10.47 -7.31
C LYS A 413 -9.32 9.01 -6.88
N THR A 414 -10.22 8.20 -7.44
CA THR A 414 -10.23 6.76 -7.13
C THR A 414 -8.87 6.16 -7.42
N ASN A 415 -8.32 5.46 -6.43
CA ASN A 415 -7.03 4.79 -6.52
C ASN A 415 -6.97 3.88 -7.75
N GLY A 416 -5.76 3.53 -8.14
CA GLY A 416 -5.49 2.61 -9.22
C GLY A 416 -4.21 1.83 -8.99
N ILE A 417 -4.00 0.85 -9.84
CA ILE A 417 -2.86 -0.07 -9.82
C ILE A 417 -2.18 -0.10 -11.18
N THR A 418 -0.85 -0.29 -11.22
CA THR A 418 -0.14 -0.48 -12.49
C THR A 418 -0.37 -1.88 -13.04
N PHE A 419 -0.90 -1.97 -14.25
CA PHE A 419 -1.13 -3.25 -14.93
C PHE A 419 0.16 -3.91 -15.40
N ARG A 420 1.23 -3.13 -15.57
CA ARG A 420 2.57 -3.65 -15.89
C ARG A 420 3.06 -4.63 -14.84
N ARG A 421 2.89 -4.32 -13.55
CA ARG A 421 3.20 -5.26 -12.46
C ARG A 421 2.09 -6.26 -12.20
N TRP A 422 0.84 -5.79 -12.05
CA TRP A 422 -0.25 -6.58 -11.50
C TRP A 422 -1.02 -7.42 -12.50
N LEU A 423 -0.62 -7.39 -13.78
CA LEU A 423 -1.09 -8.28 -14.82
C LEU A 423 0.06 -8.79 -15.69
N ILE A 424 0.77 -7.89 -16.38
CA ILE A 424 1.78 -8.26 -17.38
C ILE A 424 2.95 -9.05 -16.74
N HIS A 425 3.43 -8.61 -15.58
CA HIS A 425 4.49 -9.30 -14.85
C HIS A 425 3.95 -10.51 -14.08
N CYS A 426 3.05 -10.30 -13.11
CA CYS A 426 2.68 -11.36 -12.17
C CYS A 426 1.76 -12.44 -12.76
N ASN A 427 1.07 -12.17 -13.88
CA ASN A 427 0.18 -13.12 -14.56
C ASN A 427 0.37 -13.08 -16.08
N ASN A 428 1.59 -13.31 -16.51
CA ASN A 428 1.96 -13.25 -17.93
C ASN A 428 1.14 -14.20 -18.82
N GLY A 429 0.72 -15.36 -18.28
CA GLY A 429 -0.18 -16.29 -19.00
C GLY A 429 -1.51 -15.65 -19.33
N LEU A 430 -2.14 -14.99 -18.34
CA LEU A 430 -3.40 -14.26 -18.56
C LEU A 430 -3.21 -13.07 -19.51
N ALA A 431 -2.14 -12.29 -19.34
CA ALA A 431 -1.84 -11.14 -20.19
C ALA A 431 -1.71 -11.57 -21.66
N LYS A 432 -0.93 -12.62 -21.96
CA LYS A 432 -0.80 -13.16 -23.32
C LYS A 432 -2.10 -13.72 -23.87
N TYR A 433 -2.89 -14.39 -23.05
CA TYR A 433 -4.20 -14.89 -23.48
C TYR A 433 -5.15 -13.76 -23.84
N ILE A 434 -5.22 -12.69 -23.02
CA ILE A 434 -5.98 -11.47 -23.33
C ILE A 434 -5.55 -10.91 -24.69
N GLU A 435 -4.25 -10.88 -24.98
CA GLU A 435 -3.73 -10.37 -26.26
C GLU A 435 -4.17 -11.22 -27.47
N THR A 436 -4.35 -12.53 -27.30
CA THR A 436 -4.89 -13.38 -28.35
C THR A 436 -6.36 -13.08 -28.66
N LEU A 437 -7.11 -12.59 -27.68
CA LEU A 437 -8.54 -12.30 -27.80
C LEU A 437 -8.82 -10.89 -28.32
N ILE A 438 -8.13 -9.88 -27.81
CA ILE A 438 -8.45 -8.46 -28.06
C ILE A 438 -7.24 -7.61 -28.52
N GLY A 439 -6.07 -8.21 -28.73
CA GLY A 439 -4.84 -7.48 -29.03
C GLY A 439 -4.19 -6.81 -27.84
N SER A 440 -3.10 -6.09 -28.07
CA SER A 440 -2.25 -5.50 -27.01
C SER A 440 -2.61 -4.05 -26.62
N GLU A 441 -3.63 -3.45 -27.24
CA GLU A 441 -3.99 -2.04 -27.01
C GLU A 441 -4.34 -1.73 -25.54
N TYR A 442 -4.83 -2.72 -24.79
CA TYR A 442 -5.15 -2.55 -23.37
C TYR A 442 -3.93 -2.17 -22.51
N ARG A 443 -2.71 -2.42 -22.99
CA ARG A 443 -1.47 -2.03 -22.29
C ARG A 443 -1.33 -0.51 -22.18
N HIS A 444 -1.90 0.24 -23.14
CA HIS A 444 -1.86 1.72 -23.19
C HIS A 444 -3.22 2.35 -22.83
N ASP A 445 -4.31 1.62 -23.09
CA ASP A 445 -5.68 2.01 -22.74
C ASP A 445 -6.39 0.84 -22.05
N ALA A 446 -6.32 0.82 -20.72
CA ALA A 446 -6.85 -0.27 -19.90
C ALA A 446 -8.37 -0.49 -20.08
N GLU A 447 -9.13 0.54 -20.51
CA GLU A 447 -10.57 0.40 -20.78
C GLU A 447 -10.86 -0.55 -21.96
N LYS A 448 -9.88 -0.85 -22.81
CA LYS A 448 -9.99 -1.87 -23.86
C LYS A 448 -10.23 -3.29 -23.32
N LEU A 449 -9.93 -3.55 -22.04
CA LEU A 449 -10.29 -4.83 -21.41
C LEU A 449 -11.79 -5.12 -21.51
N LYS A 450 -12.65 -4.12 -21.63
CA LYS A 450 -14.11 -4.29 -21.84
C LYS A 450 -14.44 -5.06 -23.12
N ASP A 451 -13.55 -5.08 -24.12
CA ASP A 451 -13.73 -5.85 -25.33
C ASP A 451 -13.78 -7.37 -25.05
N LEU A 452 -13.27 -7.84 -23.92
CA LEU A 452 -13.41 -9.23 -23.46
C LEU A 452 -14.87 -9.66 -23.28
N LEU A 453 -15.78 -8.73 -22.98
CA LEU A 453 -17.22 -9.04 -22.85
C LEU A 453 -17.85 -9.61 -24.12
N LYS A 454 -17.22 -9.41 -25.29
CA LYS A 454 -17.65 -10.05 -26.55
C LYS A 454 -17.57 -11.57 -26.53
N PHE A 455 -16.78 -12.12 -25.62
CA PHE A 455 -16.57 -13.57 -25.44
C PHE A 455 -17.42 -14.16 -24.29
N ALA A 456 -18.38 -13.41 -23.73
CA ALA A 456 -19.33 -13.94 -22.76
C ALA A 456 -20.11 -15.09 -23.37
N GLY A 457 -20.19 -16.23 -22.66
CA GLY A 457 -20.83 -17.45 -23.16
C GLY A 457 -19.90 -18.36 -23.99
N ASP A 458 -18.67 -17.95 -24.32
CA ASP A 458 -17.75 -18.79 -25.08
C ASP A 458 -17.02 -19.78 -24.15
N LYS A 459 -17.37 -21.06 -24.26
CA LYS A 459 -16.83 -22.14 -23.43
C LYS A 459 -15.33 -22.33 -23.63
N ASN A 460 -14.80 -22.12 -24.83
CA ASN A 460 -13.37 -22.27 -25.06
C ASN A 460 -12.59 -21.18 -24.31
N VAL A 461 -13.14 -19.96 -24.25
CA VAL A 461 -12.55 -18.88 -23.46
C VAL A 461 -12.59 -19.20 -21.96
N TYR A 462 -13.71 -19.77 -21.50
CA TYR A 462 -13.84 -20.18 -20.11
C TYR A 462 -12.87 -21.30 -19.72
N ASP A 463 -12.70 -22.32 -20.57
CA ASP A 463 -11.75 -23.42 -20.36
C ASP A 463 -10.32 -22.87 -20.22
N ASN A 464 -9.90 -21.96 -21.11
CA ASN A 464 -8.57 -21.34 -21.02
C ASN A 464 -8.38 -20.48 -19.76
N LEU A 465 -9.40 -19.70 -19.35
CA LEU A 465 -9.33 -18.92 -18.11
C LEU A 465 -9.18 -19.83 -16.89
N LEU A 466 -9.92 -20.94 -16.84
CA LEU A 466 -9.84 -21.92 -15.75
C LEU A 466 -8.50 -22.65 -15.73
N GLU A 467 -7.92 -22.97 -16.91
CA GLU A 467 -6.61 -23.57 -17.02
C GLU A 467 -5.51 -22.65 -16.51
N ILE A 468 -5.49 -21.37 -16.98
CA ILE A 468 -4.55 -20.34 -16.49
C ILE A 468 -4.66 -20.19 -14.97
N LYS A 469 -5.86 -20.14 -14.42
CA LYS A 469 -6.08 -20.08 -12.96
C LYS A 469 -5.47 -21.32 -12.27
N THR A 470 -5.67 -22.50 -12.81
CA THR A 470 -5.15 -23.75 -12.26
C THR A 470 -3.63 -23.77 -12.27
N ASP A 471 -3.00 -23.27 -13.34
CA ASP A 471 -1.55 -23.15 -13.43
C ASP A 471 -0.99 -22.16 -12.39
N ASN A 472 -1.65 -21.01 -12.22
CA ASN A 472 -1.26 -20.08 -11.17
C ASN A 472 -1.37 -20.70 -9.76
N LYS A 473 -2.38 -21.53 -9.51
CA LYS A 473 -2.53 -22.25 -8.22
C LYS A 473 -1.44 -23.31 -8.03
N ARG A 474 -1.05 -24.04 -9.07
CA ARG A 474 0.09 -24.97 -9.04
C ARG A 474 1.40 -24.25 -8.76
N ASN A 475 1.64 -23.13 -9.43
CA ASN A 475 2.84 -22.32 -9.24
C ASN A 475 2.93 -21.77 -7.80
N LEU A 476 1.81 -21.30 -7.23
CA LEU A 476 1.76 -20.88 -5.84
C LEU A 476 2.03 -22.03 -4.88
N ALA A 477 1.42 -23.20 -5.11
CA ALA A 477 1.60 -24.37 -4.25
C ALA A 477 3.08 -24.82 -4.23
N GLU A 478 3.73 -24.87 -5.39
CA GLU A 478 5.15 -25.19 -5.50
C GLU A 478 6.03 -24.13 -4.80
N TYR A 479 5.76 -22.86 -5.02
CA TYR A 479 6.49 -21.75 -4.41
C TYR A 479 6.40 -21.79 -2.86
N LEU A 480 5.22 -21.98 -2.29
CA LEU A 480 5.03 -22.06 -0.84
C LEU A 480 5.70 -23.31 -0.24
N LYS A 481 5.66 -24.42 -0.97
CA LYS A 481 6.36 -25.65 -0.55
C LYS A 481 7.88 -25.43 -0.50
N GLN A 482 8.46 -24.82 -1.52
CA GLN A 482 9.90 -24.58 -1.61
C GLN A 482 10.38 -23.53 -0.60
N THR A 483 9.64 -22.43 -0.42
CA THR A 483 10.10 -21.29 0.35
C THR A 483 9.70 -21.34 1.83
N GLN A 484 8.56 -21.96 2.15
CA GLN A 484 8.00 -21.96 3.51
C GLN A 484 7.65 -23.37 4.03
N GLY A 485 7.84 -24.42 3.22
CA GLY A 485 7.49 -25.79 3.60
C GLY A 485 5.97 -26.02 3.75
N ILE A 486 5.15 -25.16 3.14
CA ILE A 486 3.69 -25.22 3.22
C ILE A 486 3.14 -25.96 2.01
N GLU A 487 2.43 -27.07 2.26
CA GLU A 487 1.74 -27.83 1.22
C GLU A 487 0.27 -27.43 1.14
N ILE A 488 -0.18 -27.05 -0.04
CA ILE A 488 -1.58 -26.70 -0.34
C ILE A 488 -2.06 -27.45 -1.58
N ASN A 489 -3.36 -27.75 -1.63
CA ASN A 489 -3.96 -28.46 -2.75
C ASN A 489 -4.37 -27.49 -3.87
N PRO A 490 -3.77 -27.52 -5.07
CA PRO A 490 -4.14 -26.62 -6.16
C PRO A 490 -5.55 -26.87 -6.74
N GLN A 491 -6.21 -27.98 -6.35
CA GLN A 491 -7.61 -28.25 -6.74
C GLN A 491 -8.64 -27.69 -5.74
N SER A 492 -8.19 -27.21 -4.57
CA SER A 492 -9.09 -26.57 -3.60
C SER A 492 -9.46 -25.16 -4.02
N ILE A 493 -10.55 -24.62 -3.48
CA ILE A 493 -10.89 -23.19 -3.65
C ILE A 493 -9.87 -22.36 -2.85
N TYR A 494 -9.21 -21.41 -3.50
CA TYR A 494 -8.29 -20.49 -2.82
C TYR A 494 -9.02 -19.22 -2.42
N ASP A 495 -9.34 -19.14 -1.14
CA ASP A 495 -9.94 -18.02 -0.45
C ASP A 495 -8.84 -17.21 0.22
N ILE A 496 -8.56 -16.01 -0.24
CA ILE A 496 -7.35 -15.26 0.11
C ILE A 496 -7.68 -13.90 0.73
N GLN A 497 -7.11 -13.67 1.93
CA GLN A 497 -7.14 -12.39 2.63
C GLN A 497 -5.72 -11.93 2.94
N ILE A 498 -5.16 -11.07 2.08
CA ILE A 498 -3.80 -10.56 2.19
C ILE A 498 -3.82 -9.03 2.33
N LYS A 499 -3.53 -8.55 3.52
CA LYS A 499 -3.52 -7.13 3.89
C LYS A 499 -2.91 -6.97 5.29
N ARG A 500 -2.45 -5.74 5.62
CA ARG A 500 -2.02 -5.43 6.99
C ARG A 500 -3.07 -5.90 8.00
N LEU A 501 -2.63 -6.50 9.09
CA LEU A 501 -3.56 -6.93 10.13
C LEU A 501 -4.03 -5.72 10.94
N HIS A 502 -5.34 -5.55 10.97
CA HIS A 502 -6.02 -4.55 11.76
C HIS A 502 -7.46 -5.00 12.03
N GLU A 503 -8.00 -4.73 13.22
CA GLU A 503 -9.34 -5.18 13.60
C GLU A 503 -10.43 -4.71 12.64
N TYR A 504 -10.32 -3.50 12.03
CA TYR A 504 -11.33 -3.00 11.09
C TYR A 504 -11.35 -3.76 9.75
N LYS A 505 -10.22 -4.44 9.39
CA LYS A 505 -10.14 -5.32 8.21
C LYS A 505 -10.74 -6.71 8.47
N ARG A 506 -11.05 -6.97 9.70
CA ARG A 506 -11.85 -8.08 10.23
C ARG A 506 -11.33 -9.49 9.89
N GLN A 507 -10.00 -9.68 9.90
CA GLN A 507 -9.41 -11.02 9.82
C GLN A 507 -9.95 -11.94 10.93
N GLN A 508 -10.28 -11.41 12.10
CA GLN A 508 -10.96 -12.15 13.18
C GLN A 508 -12.34 -12.67 12.76
N MET A 509 -13.09 -11.95 11.94
CA MET A 509 -14.38 -12.42 11.42
C MET A 509 -14.19 -13.60 10.46
N ASN A 510 -13.16 -13.57 9.60
CA ASN A 510 -12.81 -14.71 8.77
C ASN A 510 -12.35 -15.91 9.61
N ALA A 511 -11.61 -15.69 10.70
CA ALA A 511 -11.28 -16.76 11.65
C ALA A 511 -12.52 -17.38 12.32
N LEU A 512 -13.51 -16.57 12.68
CA LEU A 512 -14.80 -17.08 13.20
C LEU A 512 -15.58 -17.87 12.15
N TYR A 513 -15.52 -17.46 10.87
CA TYR A 513 -16.08 -18.26 9.77
C TYR A 513 -15.38 -19.63 9.65
N ILE A 514 -14.05 -19.66 9.77
CA ILE A 514 -13.29 -20.92 9.73
C ILE A 514 -13.74 -21.86 10.86
N ILE A 515 -13.99 -21.34 12.04
CA ILE A 515 -14.52 -22.11 13.17
C ILE A 515 -15.93 -22.64 12.85
N TYR A 516 -16.80 -21.79 12.28
CA TYR A 516 -18.11 -22.24 11.80
C TYR A 516 -17.96 -23.41 10.81
N LYS A 517 -17.10 -23.26 9.79
CA LYS A 517 -16.89 -24.30 8.76
C LYS A 517 -16.30 -25.59 9.33
N TYR A 518 -15.43 -25.48 10.34
CA TYR A 518 -14.95 -26.65 11.09
C TYR A 518 -16.10 -27.44 11.70
N PHE A 519 -17.05 -26.79 12.39
CA PHE A 519 -18.21 -27.46 12.97
C PHE A 519 -19.19 -27.98 11.90
N ASP A 520 -19.37 -27.23 10.83
CA ASP A 520 -20.22 -27.61 9.71
C ASP A 520 -19.76 -28.92 9.05
N ILE A 521 -18.46 -29.06 8.83
CA ILE A 521 -17.85 -30.30 8.34
C ILE A 521 -17.98 -31.44 9.37
N LYS A 522 -17.75 -31.18 10.66
CA LYS A 522 -17.94 -32.16 11.74
C LYS A 522 -19.39 -32.61 11.86
N ALA A 523 -20.34 -31.79 11.49
CA ALA A 523 -21.79 -32.15 11.43
C ALA A 523 -22.13 -32.98 10.18
N GLY A 524 -21.18 -33.20 9.25
CA GLY A 524 -21.36 -34.01 8.04
C GLY A 524 -21.65 -33.20 6.78
N ASN A 525 -21.66 -31.87 6.84
CA ASN A 525 -21.83 -31.00 5.67
C ASN A 525 -20.50 -30.83 4.92
N ILE A 526 -20.11 -31.86 4.18
CA ILE A 526 -18.84 -31.94 3.46
C ILE A 526 -18.89 -31.06 2.19
N PRO A 527 -17.99 -30.09 2.02
CA PRO A 527 -17.94 -29.31 0.78
C PRO A 527 -17.54 -30.21 -0.40
N LYS A 528 -18.14 -29.98 -1.56
CA LYS A 528 -17.83 -30.72 -2.80
C LYS A 528 -16.39 -30.47 -3.25
N THR A 529 -15.97 -29.22 -3.21
CA THR A 529 -14.59 -28.82 -3.48
C THR A 529 -13.92 -28.38 -2.16
N PRO A 530 -12.75 -28.92 -1.78
CA PRO A 530 -12.04 -28.48 -0.58
C PRO A 530 -11.72 -27.00 -0.61
N VAL A 531 -11.59 -26.40 0.57
CA VAL A 531 -11.30 -24.96 0.72
C VAL A 531 -9.93 -24.76 1.39
N THR A 532 -9.10 -23.92 0.80
CA THR A 532 -7.85 -23.45 1.40
C THR A 532 -7.98 -21.96 1.66
N VAL A 533 -8.06 -21.57 2.93
CA VAL A 533 -8.07 -20.19 3.37
C VAL A 533 -6.66 -19.73 3.60
N ILE A 534 -6.22 -18.70 2.85
CA ILE A 534 -4.84 -18.21 2.89
C ILE A 534 -4.85 -16.77 3.40
N PHE A 535 -4.16 -16.55 4.52
CA PHE A 535 -3.89 -15.23 5.06
C PHE A 535 -2.46 -14.80 4.78
N GLY A 536 -2.28 -13.50 4.57
CA GLY A 536 -0.99 -12.84 4.59
C GLY A 536 -1.14 -11.51 5.31
N ALA A 537 -0.50 -11.37 6.46
CA ALA A 537 -0.71 -10.22 7.31
C ALA A 537 0.47 -9.96 8.25
N LYS A 538 0.84 -8.68 8.41
CA LYS A 538 1.75 -8.22 9.45
C LYS A 538 0.98 -7.32 10.43
N ALA A 539 1.14 -7.57 11.73
CA ALA A 539 0.62 -6.70 12.79
C ALA A 539 1.66 -5.65 13.18
N ALA A 540 1.23 -4.43 13.48
CA ALA A 540 2.13 -3.44 14.08
C ALA A 540 2.71 -3.97 15.40
N PRO A 541 4.00 -3.71 15.70
CA PRO A 541 4.67 -4.31 16.88
C PRO A 541 3.95 -4.10 18.20
N ALA A 542 3.42 -2.89 18.43
CA ALA A 542 2.70 -2.53 19.66
C ALA A 542 1.22 -2.95 19.68
N TYR A 543 0.68 -3.44 18.55
CA TYR A 543 -0.75 -3.75 18.44
C TYR A 543 -1.05 -5.18 18.94
N THR A 544 -1.21 -5.32 20.24
CA THR A 544 -1.35 -6.61 20.93
C THR A 544 -2.51 -7.46 20.40
N ILE A 545 -3.72 -6.88 20.25
CA ILE A 545 -4.90 -7.61 19.75
C ILE A 545 -4.68 -8.09 18.31
N ALA A 546 -4.03 -7.31 17.47
CA ALA A 546 -3.67 -7.75 16.12
C ALA A 546 -2.72 -8.95 16.13
N LYS A 547 -1.75 -8.99 17.04
CA LYS A 547 -0.87 -10.13 17.25
C LYS A 547 -1.62 -11.35 17.77
N ASP A 548 -2.62 -11.15 18.62
CA ASP A 548 -3.49 -12.23 19.11
C ASP A 548 -4.36 -12.83 17.99
N ILE A 549 -4.79 -12.01 17.02
CA ILE A 549 -5.51 -12.51 15.83
C ILE A 549 -4.57 -13.37 14.97
N ILE A 550 -3.32 -12.97 14.77
CA ILE A 550 -2.31 -13.80 14.11
C ILE A 550 -2.16 -15.14 14.83
N HIS A 551 -2.04 -15.09 16.16
CA HIS A 551 -1.93 -16.28 16.99
C HIS A 551 -3.17 -17.18 16.88
N LEU A 552 -4.37 -16.62 16.86
CA LEU A 552 -5.60 -17.37 16.63
C LEU A 552 -5.57 -18.13 15.30
N ILE A 553 -5.20 -17.46 14.20
CA ILE A 553 -5.14 -18.05 12.86
C ILE A 553 -4.11 -19.20 12.82
N LEU A 554 -2.92 -19.01 13.39
CA LEU A 554 -1.88 -20.02 13.46
C LEU A 554 -2.31 -21.21 14.32
N THR A 555 -3.04 -20.97 15.41
CA THR A 555 -3.55 -22.02 16.29
C THR A 555 -4.68 -22.80 15.61
N LEU A 556 -5.61 -22.13 14.93
CA LEU A 556 -6.65 -22.77 14.11
C LEU A 556 -6.05 -23.64 13.02
N SER A 557 -5.00 -23.19 12.33
CA SER A 557 -4.28 -23.99 11.33
C SER A 557 -3.81 -25.31 11.92
N LYS A 558 -3.19 -25.30 13.10
CA LYS A 558 -2.70 -26.52 13.78
C LYS A 558 -3.84 -27.43 14.20
N VAL A 559 -4.89 -26.91 14.79
CA VAL A 559 -6.05 -27.69 15.27
C VAL A 559 -6.75 -28.37 14.10
N ILE A 560 -6.98 -27.65 13.02
CA ILE A 560 -7.66 -28.18 11.81
C ILE A 560 -6.78 -29.22 11.12
N GLU A 561 -5.46 -28.99 10.99
CA GLU A 561 -4.55 -29.94 10.36
C GLU A 561 -4.45 -31.26 11.13
N ALA A 562 -4.57 -31.23 12.45
CA ALA A 562 -4.58 -32.43 13.31
C ALA A 562 -5.89 -33.23 13.26
N ASP A 563 -7.01 -32.59 12.86
CA ASP A 563 -8.33 -33.26 12.78
C ASP A 563 -8.53 -33.94 11.42
N LYS A 564 -8.44 -35.23 11.39
CA LYS A 564 -8.54 -36.06 10.17
C LYS A 564 -9.93 -36.05 9.51
N ASP A 565 -10.96 -35.69 10.25
CA ASP A 565 -12.32 -35.56 9.70
C ASP A 565 -12.51 -34.26 8.95
N VAL A 566 -11.70 -33.24 9.23
CA VAL A 566 -11.82 -31.89 8.70
C VAL A 566 -10.69 -31.54 7.71
N SER A 567 -9.45 -31.92 8.02
CA SER A 567 -8.27 -31.51 7.25
C SER A 567 -8.28 -31.90 5.75
N PRO A 568 -8.98 -32.95 5.29
CA PRO A 568 -9.12 -33.20 3.85
C PRO A 568 -9.93 -32.14 3.10
N TYR A 569 -10.77 -31.39 3.79
CA TYR A 569 -11.77 -30.49 3.20
C TYR A 569 -11.52 -29.01 3.52
N LEU A 570 -10.80 -28.72 4.59
CA LEU A 570 -10.49 -27.37 5.04
C LEU A 570 -9.03 -27.26 5.43
N LYS A 571 -8.31 -26.33 4.83
CA LYS A 571 -6.95 -25.96 5.21
C LYS A 571 -6.85 -24.47 5.48
N VAL A 572 -6.10 -24.11 6.52
CA VAL A 572 -5.83 -22.71 6.90
C VAL A 572 -4.32 -22.48 6.83
N VAL A 573 -3.94 -21.42 6.14
CA VAL A 573 -2.55 -21.03 5.95
C VAL A 573 -2.38 -19.57 6.29
N LEU A 574 -1.37 -19.23 7.07
CA LEU A 574 -0.89 -17.86 7.22
C LEU A 574 0.54 -17.82 6.65
N VAL A 575 0.72 -17.17 5.51
CA VAL A 575 2.04 -17.06 4.88
C VAL A 575 2.92 -16.11 5.70
N GLN A 576 4.17 -16.52 5.92
CA GLN A 576 5.13 -15.72 6.68
C GLN A 576 5.66 -14.55 5.85
N ASN A 577 5.80 -13.40 6.48
CA ASN A 577 6.45 -12.23 5.90
C ASN A 577 5.83 -11.75 4.59
N TYR A 578 4.50 -11.59 4.57
CA TYR A 578 3.79 -11.06 3.41
C TYR A 578 4.44 -9.76 2.88
N ASN A 579 4.76 -9.74 1.60
CA ASN A 579 5.42 -8.66 0.88
C ASN A 579 4.94 -8.61 -0.58
N VAL A 580 5.52 -7.75 -1.42
CA VAL A 580 5.13 -7.62 -2.84
C VAL A 580 5.41 -8.89 -3.62
N THR A 581 6.55 -9.53 -3.40
CA THR A 581 6.92 -10.79 -4.08
C THR A 581 5.90 -11.90 -3.82
N LEU A 582 5.46 -12.07 -2.56
CA LEU A 582 4.38 -13.01 -2.22
C LEU A 582 3.03 -12.60 -2.83
N ALA A 583 2.71 -11.30 -2.82
CA ALA A 583 1.48 -10.80 -3.42
C ALA A 583 1.39 -11.15 -4.92
N GLU A 584 2.50 -11.03 -5.66
CA GLU A 584 2.58 -11.37 -7.09
C GLU A 584 2.33 -12.86 -7.38
N LYS A 585 2.50 -13.73 -6.39
CA LYS A 585 2.19 -15.17 -6.49
C LYS A 585 0.77 -15.49 -6.01
N LEU A 586 0.33 -14.85 -4.92
CA LEU A 586 -0.97 -15.08 -4.30
C LEU A 586 -2.14 -14.54 -5.13
N ILE A 587 -2.00 -13.35 -5.68
CA ILE A 587 -3.09 -12.66 -6.39
C ILE A 587 -3.55 -13.41 -7.65
N PRO A 588 -2.66 -13.86 -8.56
CA PRO A 588 -3.09 -14.63 -9.73
C PRO A 588 -3.77 -15.96 -9.40
N ALA A 589 -3.41 -16.57 -8.27
CA ALA A 589 -3.93 -17.88 -7.82
C ALA A 589 -5.27 -17.80 -7.10
N CYS A 590 -5.75 -16.61 -6.74
CA CYS A 590 -6.94 -16.41 -5.92
C CYS A 590 -8.23 -16.72 -6.69
N ASP A 591 -9.16 -17.44 -6.02
CA ASP A 591 -10.53 -17.63 -6.49
C ASP A 591 -11.49 -16.62 -5.83
N ILE A 592 -11.44 -16.50 -4.49
CA ILE A 592 -12.30 -15.60 -3.70
C ILE A 592 -11.41 -14.56 -3.00
N SER A 593 -11.65 -13.31 -3.32
CA SER A 593 -10.95 -12.16 -2.76
C SER A 593 -11.70 -11.60 -1.56
N GLU A 594 -11.11 -11.75 -0.38
CA GLU A 594 -11.69 -11.29 0.89
C GLU A 594 -11.48 -9.80 1.13
N GLN A 595 -12.56 -9.02 1.01
CA GLN A 595 -12.57 -7.55 1.15
C GLN A 595 -13.64 -7.13 2.17
N ILE A 596 -13.49 -7.63 3.41
CA ILE A 596 -14.51 -7.69 4.45
C ILE A 596 -14.35 -6.64 5.56
N SER A 597 -13.71 -5.50 5.29
CA SER A 597 -13.62 -4.39 6.22
C SER A 597 -15.00 -3.95 6.73
N LEU A 598 -15.06 -3.38 7.93
CA LEU A 598 -16.29 -2.75 8.39
C LEU A 598 -16.63 -1.57 7.48
N ALA A 599 -17.85 -1.51 6.98
CA ALA A 599 -18.29 -0.43 6.12
C ALA A 599 -18.02 0.95 6.75
N SER A 600 -17.62 1.92 5.95
CA SER A 600 -17.13 3.25 6.36
C SER A 600 -15.71 3.31 6.94
N LYS A 601 -14.92 2.25 6.90
CA LYS A 601 -13.59 2.23 7.54
C LYS A 601 -12.41 2.09 6.56
N GLU A 602 -12.58 1.38 5.45
CA GLU A 602 -11.55 1.32 4.40
C GLU A 602 -11.73 2.49 3.43
N ALA A 603 -10.74 3.37 3.29
CA ALA A 603 -10.82 4.51 2.40
C ALA A 603 -11.01 4.09 0.93
N SER A 604 -10.23 3.14 0.46
CA SER A 604 -10.32 2.59 -0.89
C SER A 604 -10.02 1.09 -0.93
N GLY A 605 -8.86 0.69 -0.45
CA GLY A 605 -8.22 -0.56 -0.79
C GLY A 605 -7.62 -0.49 -2.20
N THR A 606 -6.60 -1.30 -2.44
CA THR A 606 -6.01 -1.53 -3.77
C THR A 606 -5.84 -3.03 -4.04
N GLY A 607 -5.86 -3.86 -3.01
CA GLY A 607 -5.87 -5.31 -3.13
C GLY A 607 -7.06 -5.81 -3.92
N ASN A 608 -8.26 -5.30 -3.62
CA ASN A 608 -9.49 -5.59 -4.34
C ASN A 608 -9.37 -5.39 -5.86
N MET A 609 -8.71 -4.32 -6.30
CA MET A 609 -8.48 -4.03 -7.72
C MET A 609 -7.53 -5.04 -8.38
N LYS A 610 -6.46 -5.44 -7.68
CA LYS A 610 -5.48 -6.43 -8.16
C LYS A 610 -6.11 -7.80 -8.33
N PHE A 611 -6.90 -8.23 -7.36
CA PHE A 611 -7.64 -9.49 -7.41
C PHE A 611 -8.66 -9.49 -8.55
N MET A 612 -9.44 -8.44 -8.70
CA MET A 612 -10.41 -8.26 -9.79
C MET A 612 -9.73 -8.38 -11.16
N LEU A 613 -8.61 -7.69 -11.35
CA LEU A 613 -7.83 -7.74 -12.60
C LEU A 613 -7.32 -9.14 -12.93
N ASN A 614 -7.09 -9.98 -11.92
CA ASN A 614 -6.63 -11.36 -12.06
C ASN A 614 -7.75 -12.41 -12.02
N GLY A 615 -9.00 -11.98 -12.14
CA GLY A 615 -10.17 -12.85 -12.25
C GLY A 615 -10.61 -13.50 -10.94
N ALA A 616 -10.18 -12.98 -9.79
CA ALA A 616 -10.78 -13.36 -8.51
C ALA A 616 -12.13 -12.66 -8.33
N VAL A 617 -13.09 -13.37 -7.72
CA VAL A 617 -14.39 -12.80 -7.40
C VAL A 617 -14.37 -12.21 -5.99
N THR A 618 -14.76 -10.96 -5.87
CA THR A 618 -14.76 -10.27 -4.57
C THR A 618 -15.90 -10.78 -3.70
N LEU A 619 -15.57 -11.13 -2.46
CA LEU A 619 -16.48 -11.28 -1.33
C LEU A 619 -16.19 -10.13 -0.37
N GLY A 620 -17.11 -9.20 -0.22
CA GLY A 620 -16.81 -7.98 0.52
C GLY A 620 -18.04 -7.23 1.02
N THR A 621 -17.75 -6.21 1.82
CA THR A 621 -18.71 -5.22 2.26
C THR A 621 -18.79 -4.06 1.27
N MET A 622 -19.87 -3.28 1.33
CA MET A 622 -20.00 -2.06 0.54
C MET A 622 -19.21 -0.93 1.19
N ASP A 623 -17.86 -1.03 1.03
CA ASP A 623 -16.88 -0.16 1.64
C ASP A 623 -15.75 0.17 0.64
N GLY A 624 -15.17 1.37 0.72
CA GLY A 624 -14.10 1.79 -0.15
C GLY A 624 -14.40 1.58 -1.64
N ALA A 625 -13.40 1.13 -2.40
CA ALA A 625 -13.55 0.86 -3.82
C ALA A 625 -14.39 -0.40 -4.15
N ASN A 626 -14.80 -1.20 -3.15
CA ASN A 626 -15.73 -2.31 -3.40
C ASN A 626 -17.06 -1.81 -3.97
N VAL A 627 -17.49 -0.59 -3.60
CA VAL A 627 -18.69 0.06 -4.14
C VAL A 627 -18.57 0.23 -5.66
N GLU A 628 -17.45 0.79 -6.09
CA GLU A 628 -17.18 1.01 -7.53
C GLU A 628 -16.99 -0.32 -8.27
N ILE A 629 -16.39 -1.34 -7.65
CA ILE A 629 -16.31 -2.70 -8.22
C ILE A 629 -17.71 -3.25 -8.45
N ALA A 630 -18.60 -3.16 -7.43
CA ALA A 630 -19.98 -3.65 -7.53
C ALA A 630 -20.78 -2.93 -8.63
N GLU A 631 -20.61 -1.61 -8.76
CA GLU A 631 -21.22 -0.82 -9.83
C GLU A 631 -20.75 -1.28 -11.23
N LEU A 632 -19.46 -1.58 -11.38
CA LEU A 632 -18.85 -1.97 -12.66
C LEU A 632 -19.21 -3.39 -13.09
N VAL A 633 -19.21 -4.36 -12.17
CA VAL A 633 -19.40 -5.77 -12.52
C VAL A 633 -20.84 -6.23 -12.40
N GLY A 634 -21.68 -5.48 -11.68
CA GLY A 634 -23.06 -5.89 -11.37
C GLY A 634 -23.16 -6.95 -10.28
N LYS A 635 -24.30 -7.01 -9.62
CA LYS A 635 -24.58 -7.84 -8.42
C LYS A 635 -24.34 -9.34 -8.61
N ASP A 636 -24.38 -9.84 -9.83
CA ASP A 636 -24.23 -11.27 -10.14
C ASP A 636 -22.76 -11.70 -10.19
N ASN A 637 -21.83 -10.75 -10.23
CA ASN A 637 -20.40 -10.98 -10.38
C ASN A 637 -19.55 -10.55 -9.17
N ILE A 638 -20.20 -10.30 -8.05
CA ILE A 638 -19.62 -9.95 -6.76
C ILE A 638 -20.51 -10.51 -5.65
N TYR A 639 -19.94 -10.82 -4.50
CA TYR A 639 -20.68 -11.23 -3.30
C TYR A 639 -20.56 -10.13 -2.25
N THR A 640 -21.68 -9.53 -1.87
CA THR A 640 -21.75 -8.44 -0.89
C THR A 640 -22.58 -8.81 0.31
N PHE A 641 -22.18 -8.35 1.49
CA PHE A 641 -22.84 -8.61 2.76
C PHE A 641 -22.64 -7.48 3.76
N GLY A 642 -23.31 -7.58 4.90
CA GLY A 642 -23.07 -6.76 6.08
C GLY A 642 -23.81 -5.43 6.08
N ALA A 643 -23.66 -4.71 7.18
CA ALA A 643 -24.25 -3.40 7.39
C ALA A 643 -23.69 -2.36 6.41
N THR A 644 -24.53 -1.41 6.03
CA THR A 644 -24.13 -0.26 5.20
C THR A 644 -23.30 0.76 6.00
N SER A 645 -22.62 1.65 5.30
CA SER A 645 -21.86 2.75 5.94
C SER A 645 -22.75 3.61 6.85
N ASP A 646 -23.96 3.94 6.41
CA ASP A 646 -24.90 4.76 7.20
C ASP A 646 -25.35 4.04 8.48
N GLU A 647 -25.62 2.74 8.40
CA GLU A 647 -25.98 1.91 9.56
C GLU A 647 -24.83 1.86 10.57
N VAL A 648 -23.60 1.64 10.10
CA VAL A 648 -22.41 1.60 10.95
C VAL A 648 -22.17 2.95 11.62
N ILE A 649 -22.23 4.05 10.86
CA ILE A 649 -22.08 5.41 11.40
C ILE A 649 -23.15 5.67 12.46
N ALA A 650 -24.42 5.30 12.19
CA ALA A 650 -25.50 5.46 13.14
C ALA A 650 -25.29 4.65 14.44
N HIS A 651 -24.71 3.44 14.37
CA HIS A 651 -24.37 2.65 15.55
C HIS A 651 -23.30 3.34 16.41
N TYR A 652 -22.28 3.94 15.79
CA TYR A 652 -21.26 4.70 16.53
C TYR A 652 -21.85 5.96 17.17
N GLU A 653 -22.66 6.72 16.44
CA GLU A 653 -23.32 7.95 16.96
C GLU A 653 -24.25 7.67 18.14
N LYS A 654 -25.03 6.59 18.05
CA LYS A 654 -25.99 6.21 19.11
C LYS A 654 -25.35 5.43 20.24
N CYS A 655 -24.12 4.92 20.04
CA CYS A 655 -23.44 4.01 20.98
C CYS A 655 -24.33 2.81 21.39
N ASP A 656 -25.10 2.24 20.44
CA ASP A 656 -26.11 1.22 20.72
C ASP A 656 -25.68 -0.21 20.37
N TYR A 657 -24.50 -0.40 19.75
CA TYR A 657 -23.95 -1.73 19.46
C TYR A 657 -23.52 -2.44 20.75
N ASN A 658 -23.92 -3.70 20.89
CA ASN A 658 -23.63 -4.51 22.07
C ASN A 658 -23.21 -5.94 21.67
N ALA A 659 -21.90 -6.15 21.59
CA ALA A 659 -21.29 -7.44 21.23
C ALA A 659 -21.71 -8.56 22.20
N LYS A 660 -21.70 -8.30 23.50
CA LYS A 660 -22.07 -9.27 24.54
C LYS A 660 -23.48 -9.76 24.39
N LYS A 661 -24.43 -8.89 24.04
CA LYS A 661 -25.82 -9.27 23.80
C LYS A 661 -25.92 -10.23 22.63
N LEU A 662 -25.24 -9.95 21.50
CA LEU A 662 -25.19 -10.85 20.34
C LEU A 662 -24.60 -12.20 20.72
N TYR A 663 -23.49 -12.21 21.43
CA TYR A 663 -22.85 -13.43 21.93
C TYR A 663 -23.79 -14.25 22.84
N GLU A 664 -24.55 -13.63 23.73
CA GLU A 664 -25.42 -14.31 24.65
C GLU A 664 -26.72 -14.81 24.00
N THR A 665 -27.22 -14.14 22.96
CA THR A 665 -28.55 -14.44 22.35
C THR A 665 -28.47 -15.27 21.08
N ASP A 666 -27.29 -15.36 20.43
CA ASP A 666 -27.09 -16.10 19.20
C ASP A 666 -26.22 -17.34 19.42
N ALA A 667 -26.84 -18.52 19.34
CA ALA A 667 -26.16 -19.79 19.60
C ALA A 667 -25.00 -20.08 18.63
N LEU A 668 -25.10 -19.67 17.34
CA LEU A 668 -24.04 -19.86 16.36
C LEU A 668 -22.86 -18.95 16.66
N ILE A 669 -23.10 -17.67 16.92
CA ILE A 669 -22.06 -16.72 17.31
C ILE A 669 -21.35 -17.21 18.57
N LYS A 670 -22.15 -17.62 19.58
CA LYS A 670 -21.62 -18.15 20.84
C LYS A 670 -20.71 -19.37 20.60
N GLN A 671 -21.14 -20.32 19.80
CA GLN A 671 -20.36 -21.53 19.48
C GLN A 671 -19.02 -21.17 18.82
N CYS A 672 -19.03 -20.25 17.85
CA CYS A 672 -17.81 -19.85 17.18
C CYS A 672 -16.84 -19.10 18.11
N VAL A 673 -17.35 -18.20 18.93
CA VAL A 673 -16.54 -17.42 19.86
C VAL A 673 -15.99 -18.28 21.00
N ASP A 674 -16.83 -19.18 21.59
CA ASP A 674 -16.41 -20.07 22.66
C ASP A 674 -15.30 -21.04 22.22
N PHE A 675 -15.25 -21.42 20.93
CA PHE A 675 -14.22 -22.29 20.42
C PHE A 675 -12.80 -21.72 20.57
N ILE A 676 -12.66 -20.37 20.53
CA ILE A 676 -11.37 -19.69 20.72
C ILE A 676 -10.68 -20.12 22.01
N ILE A 677 -11.46 -20.39 23.06
CA ILE A 677 -10.99 -20.80 24.39
C ILE A 677 -11.33 -22.26 24.72
N SER A 678 -11.66 -23.08 23.70
CA SER A 678 -11.87 -24.51 23.89
C SER A 678 -10.58 -25.23 24.32
N ASP A 679 -10.72 -26.40 24.93
CA ASP A 679 -9.57 -27.20 25.34
C ASP A 679 -8.61 -27.49 24.17
N ALA A 680 -9.13 -27.76 22.99
CA ALA A 680 -8.34 -28.02 21.80
C ALA A 680 -7.47 -26.80 21.41
N MET A 681 -8.05 -25.60 21.47
CA MET A 681 -7.34 -24.35 21.15
C MET A 681 -6.34 -23.98 22.25
N LEU A 682 -6.72 -24.10 23.53
CA LEU A 682 -5.82 -23.78 24.65
C LEU A 682 -4.64 -24.74 24.79
N GLN A 683 -4.77 -25.99 24.32
CA GLN A 683 -3.65 -26.94 24.26
C GLN A 683 -2.72 -26.69 23.08
N ALA A 684 -3.25 -26.21 21.95
CA ALA A 684 -2.49 -25.97 20.74
C ALA A 684 -1.81 -24.58 20.69
N GLY A 685 -2.35 -23.61 21.47
CA GLY A 685 -1.92 -22.21 21.46
C GLY A 685 -1.62 -21.65 22.84
N ASP A 686 -1.27 -20.34 22.86
CA ASP A 686 -1.02 -19.62 24.10
C ASP A 686 -2.36 -19.16 24.73
N SER A 687 -2.67 -19.73 25.91
CA SER A 687 -3.94 -19.47 26.59
C SER A 687 -4.15 -18.00 26.94
N HIS A 688 -3.08 -17.26 27.26
CA HIS A 688 -3.19 -15.83 27.61
C HIS A 688 -3.64 -14.99 26.42
N SER A 689 -3.02 -15.20 25.26
CA SER A 689 -3.38 -14.51 24.02
C SER A 689 -4.79 -14.84 23.56
N LEU A 690 -5.19 -16.13 23.60
CA LEU A 690 -6.52 -16.54 23.19
C LEU A 690 -7.62 -16.02 24.12
N ASN A 691 -7.41 -16.06 25.44
CA ASN A 691 -8.36 -15.48 26.40
C ASN A 691 -8.49 -13.96 26.26
N ARG A 692 -7.39 -13.24 26.03
CA ARG A 692 -7.43 -11.79 25.81
C ARG A 692 -8.26 -11.44 24.57
N LEU A 693 -8.03 -12.13 23.47
CA LEU A 693 -8.80 -11.93 22.23
C LEU A 693 -10.29 -12.30 22.41
N TYR A 694 -10.58 -13.42 23.07
CA TYR A 694 -11.96 -13.80 23.43
C TYR A 694 -12.67 -12.68 24.20
N ASN A 695 -12.02 -12.15 25.24
CA ASN A 695 -12.59 -11.07 26.05
C ASN A 695 -12.79 -9.77 25.24
N GLU A 696 -11.89 -9.47 24.31
CA GLU A 696 -12.04 -8.32 23.42
C GLU A 696 -13.23 -8.46 22.49
N ILE A 697 -13.40 -9.65 21.88
CA ILE A 697 -14.54 -9.95 20.97
C ILE A 697 -15.87 -9.91 21.74
N VAL A 698 -15.95 -10.55 22.91
CA VAL A 698 -17.19 -10.58 23.69
C VAL A 698 -17.51 -9.23 24.32
N GLY A 699 -16.48 -8.52 24.82
CA GLY A 699 -16.66 -7.30 25.61
C GLY A 699 -16.81 -6.02 24.80
N LYS A 700 -16.11 -5.94 23.66
CA LYS A 700 -16.03 -4.70 22.88
C LYS A 700 -16.44 -4.89 21.43
N ASP A 701 -15.78 -5.82 20.71
CA ASP A 701 -15.94 -6.00 19.26
C ASP A 701 -16.09 -4.65 18.51
N TRP A 702 -15.14 -3.76 18.73
CA TRP A 702 -15.21 -2.36 18.31
C TRP A 702 -15.51 -2.17 16.81
N PHE A 703 -15.17 -3.16 15.99
CA PHE A 703 -15.43 -3.15 14.54
C PHE A 703 -16.55 -4.11 14.13
N MET A 704 -17.49 -4.40 15.03
CA MET A 704 -18.77 -5.04 14.77
C MET A 704 -18.67 -6.34 13.95
N ALA A 705 -17.65 -7.17 14.22
CA ALA A 705 -17.49 -8.45 13.53
C ALA A 705 -18.67 -9.39 13.80
N LEU A 706 -19.20 -9.40 15.04
CA LEU A 706 -20.34 -10.24 15.40
C LEU A 706 -21.65 -9.77 14.77
N LEU A 707 -21.80 -8.47 14.48
CA LEU A 707 -22.97 -7.93 13.79
C LEU A 707 -23.15 -8.54 12.40
N ASP A 708 -22.04 -8.59 11.66
CA ASP A 708 -22.05 -9.03 10.25
C ASP A 708 -21.75 -10.53 10.07
N LEU A 709 -21.40 -11.28 11.14
CA LEU A 709 -20.92 -12.65 11.02
C LEU A 709 -21.90 -13.58 10.32
N ARG A 710 -23.20 -13.50 10.63
CA ARG A 710 -24.21 -14.36 9.98
C ARG A 710 -24.33 -14.10 8.49
N SER A 711 -24.48 -12.84 8.10
CA SER A 711 -24.57 -12.47 6.68
C SER A 711 -23.30 -12.81 5.91
N TYR A 712 -22.14 -12.70 6.58
CA TYR A 712 -20.86 -13.13 6.02
C TYR A 712 -20.82 -14.64 5.77
N ILE A 713 -21.22 -15.46 6.76
CA ILE A 713 -21.30 -16.93 6.63
C ILE A 713 -22.21 -17.30 5.46
N GLU A 714 -23.45 -16.79 5.43
CA GLU A 714 -24.42 -17.08 4.37
C GLU A 714 -23.90 -16.74 2.98
N THR A 715 -23.30 -15.57 2.86
CA THR A 715 -22.77 -15.08 1.58
C THR A 715 -21.55 -15.90 1.13
N LYS A 716 -20.66 -16.26 2.05
CA LYS A 716 -19.48 -17.07 1.76
C LYS A 716 -19.83 -18.49 1.37
N GLU A 717 -20.78 -19.14 2.08
CA GLU A 717 -21.27 -20.46 1.73
C GLU A 717 -21.92 -20.47 0.32
N LYS A 718 -22.65 -19.38 -0.03
CA LYS A 718 -23.17 -19.21 -1.39
C LYS A 718 -22.02 -19.13 -2.41
N ALA A 719 -21.00 -18.35 -2.17
CA ALA A 719 -19.84 -18.22 -3.07
C ALA A 719 -19.12 -19.57 -3.28
N LEU A 720 -18.92 -20.34 -2.20
CA LEU A 720 -18.33 -21.67 -2.26
C LEU A 720 -19.17 -22.65 -3.06
N THR A 721 -20.50 -22.60 -2.92
CA THR A 721 -21.45 -23.43 -3.68
C THR A 721 -21.46 -23.04 -5.16
N ASP A 722 -21.51 -21.74 -5.46
CA ASP A 722 -21.54 -21.24 -6.84
C ASP A 722 -20.24 -21.57 -7.59
N TYR A 723 -19.10 -21.72 -6.89
CA TYR A 723 -17.83 -22.13 -7.47
C TYR A 723 -17.86 -23.48 -8.17
N ASP A 724 -18.73 -24.40 -7.73
CA ASP A 724 -18.85 -25.75 -8.31
C ASP A 724 -19.45 -25.75 -9.72
N ASP A 725 -20.16 -24.69 -10.13
CA ASP A 725 -20.51 -24.44 -11.54
C ASP A 725 -19.33 -23.69 -12.20
N ARG A 726 -18.41 -24.47 -12.76
CA ARG A 726 -17.15 -23.95 -13.30
C ARG A 726 -17.32 -22.95 -14.45
N TYR A 727 -18.34 -23.11 -15.29
CA TYR A 727 -18.57 -22.16 -16.39
C TYR A 727 -19.24 -20.88 -15.89
N ALA A 728 -20.22 -20.97 -14.99
CA ALA A 728 -20.75 -19.77 -14.35
C ALA A 728 -19.68 -19.00 -13.57
N TRP A 729 -18.75 -19.72 -12.92
CA TRP A 729 -17.61 -19.08 -12.25
C TRP A 729 -16.64 -18.41 -13.23
N ALA A 730 -16.31 -19.06 -14.34
CA ALA A 730 -15.46 -18.51 -15.41
C ALA A 730 -16.07 -17.26 -16.04
N GLU A 731 -17.40 -17.20 -16.19
CA GLU A 731 -18.10 -16.00 -16.62
C GLU A 731 -17.92 -14.84 -15.64
N LYS A 732 -18.03 -15.10 -14.32
CA LYS A 732 -17.73 -14.07 -13.30
C LYS A 732 -16.27 -13.61 -13.39
N MET A 733 -15.31 -14.53 -13.61
CA MET A 733 -13.91 -14.17 -13.82
C MET A 733 -13.74 -13.24 -15.02
N LEU A 734 -14.34 -13.58 -16.18
CA LEU A 734 -14.27 -12.78 -17.39
C LEU A 734 -14.84 -11.38 -17.18
N VAL A 735 -16.02 -11.27 -16.55
CA VAL A 735 -16.67 -9.98 -16.27
C VAL A 735 -15.81 -9.11 -15.36
N ASN A 736 -15.20 -9.69 -14.31
CA ASN A 736 -14.32 -8.95 -13.41
C ASN A 736 -13.07 -8.44 -14.16
N ILE A 737 -12.38 -9.29 -14.91
CA ILE A 737 -11.20 -8.88 -15.70
C ILE A 737 -11.58 -7.77 -16.69
N ALA A 738 -12.67 -7.95 -17.43
CA ALA A 738 -13.11 -7.00 -18.46
C ALA A 738 -13.40 -5.60 -17.90
N ASN A 739 -13.90 -5.51 -16.69
CA ASN A 739 -14.24 -4.23 -16.03
C ASN A 739 -13.14 -3.66 -15.15
N ALA A 740 -12.00 -4.34 -15.03
CA ALA A 740 -10.89 -3.88 -14.19
C ALA A 740 -10.13 -2.68 -14.76
N GLY A 741 -10.34 -2.34 -16.04
CA GLY A 741 -9.65 -1.24 -16.71
C GLY A 741 -9.78 0.10 -16.01
N PHE A 742 -10.93 0.38 -15.41
CA PHE A 742 -11.17 1.58 -14.62
C PHE A 742 -10.14 1.76 -13.48
N PHE A 743 -9.64 0.68 -12.90
CA PHE A 743 -8.68 0.72 -11.80
C PHE A 743 -7.21 0.79 -12.24
N SER A 744 -6.93 1.18 -13.48
CA SER A 744 -5.58 1.48 -13.93
C SER A 744 -5.05 2.75 -13.23
N SER A 745 -3.84 2.68 -12.67
CA SER A 745 -3.16 3.86 -12.14
C SER A 745 -2.85 4.91 -13.23
N ASP A 746 -2.75 4.50 -14.48
CA ASP A 746 -2.60 5.44 -15.60
C ASP A 746 -3.83 6.35 -15.74
N ARG A 747 -5.05 5.79 -15.58
CA ARG A 747 -6.29 6.59 -15.53
C ARG A 747 -6.25 7.55 -14.34
N THR A 748 -5.88 7.07 -13.14
CA THR A 748 -5.80 7.90 -11.93
C THR A 748 -4.84 9.07 -12.12
N ILE A 749 -3.64 8.80 -12.66
CA ILE A 749 -2.61 9.84 -12.88
C ILE A 749 -3.04 10.83 -13.94
N ARG A 750 -3.72 10.40 -15.02
CA ARG A 750 -4.31 11.35 -15.98
C ARG A 750 -5.28 12.31 -15.30
N GLN A 751 -6.17 11.81 -14.42
CA GLN A 751 -7.11 12.64 -13.67
C GLN A 751 -6.40 13.63 -12.72
N TYR A 752 -5.37 13.18 -11.99
CA TYR A 752 -4.55 14.09 -11.18
C TYR A 752 -3.91 15.18 -12.04
N ASN A 753 -3.39 14.80 -13.22
CA ASN A 753 -2.74 15.75 -14.11
C ASN A 753 -3.73 16.75 -14.72
N GLU A 754 -4.89 16.29 -15.17
CA GLU A 754 -5.94 17.14 -15.78
C GLU A 754 -6.55 18.12 -14.78
N ASP A 755 -6.81 17.67 -13.54
CA ASP A 755 -7.57 18.46 -12.57
C ASP A 755 -6.69 19.25 -11.60
N ILE A 756 -5.45 18.81 -11.33
CA ILE A 756 -4.63 19.34 -10.23
C ILE A 756 -3.22 19.76 -10.69
N TRP A 757 -2.48 18.83 -11.36
CA TRP A 757 -1.05 19.05 -11.59
C TRP A 757 -0.76 19.93 -12.81
N HIS A 758 -1.47 19.74 -13.91
CA HIS A 758 -1.30 20.49 -15.18
C HIS A 758 0.17 20.51 -15.65
N LEU A 759 0.79 19.32 -15.73
CA LEU A 759 2.18 19.10 -16.15
C LEU A 759 2.34 19.20 -17.67
#